data_dcec14831e056b7399bdb4221c36a90c
#
_entry.id   dcec14831e056b7399bdb4221c36a90c
#
_cell.length_a   1.000
_cell.length_b   1.000
_cell.length_c   1.000
_cell.angle_alpha   90.00
_cell.angle_beta   90.00
_cell.angle_gamma   90.00
#
_symmetry.space_group_name_H-M   'P 1'
#
loop_
_entity.id
_entity.type
_entity.pdbx_description
1 polymer ?
#
loop_
_entity_poly.entity_id
_entity_poly.type
_entity_poly.pdbx_seq_one_letter_code
_entity_poly.pdbx_strand_id
1 'polypeptide(L)'
;MPQHRRIHVTPVWLLIGRRSLGIVICTLSIATFVFGLAGFVWQYGSTNSVPSGSPAGGAVEPEPRQDWTIPVFKAVQLFLLNSGAEDDQGHPSNWLLMIARIAAGLLFLVVSSAVILRILDDVRRLPGVLTRRDHVVICGLGQIGLQLLDDLKNQGRVRDVVIVENNPANPWLQYAENMGAEVLIGDSTRADTLAEARVSKAAEVFVVNGDDGVNLEVVAELGNRLQNLKPSQRQTPLRVHVHIVDTNFATALRPYCSVLHDSPNMSVQVFNVLRNAAAELVTHQLWPFAPKQESEVAHFVILGFGAMGQAMAVQLAQIGSFPNLQRNRFTIADHDIKKSASPFLARYPRFTSWMDDNSGQLGVASFSPQADQWDWNKEPLPQEIKVDAPDAIQYACNAEFVELPEGRSDERFAAKLAKQFTGDGIKPIVFVCGRQDRDNFELAVQLRDQLSCQGCADVPIFVWLPRQPALAETLSRAAKEKIIPFGQCHTAAAYQEITDPLRERIGQKIQEAYEEREAEAASLKGQEYSRKKWADIPDGFRESNRVAADHMLIKLRRVGVEIVRRTTPEQKGGRFTKKFREDTRRTLAKMEHYRWVAERLLAGWRYIPKGTSDAEISEYKRRRFNHNITVFEKSEAEKDFDQIDVIYEECQKLDGFILRRASDTE
;
A
#
# COMPACT_ATOMS: atom_id res chain seq x y z
N MET A 1 44.73 0.03 4.57
CA MET A 1 44.51 1.50 4.60
C MET A 1 43.69 1.82 5.84
N PRO A 2 44.10 2.71 6.71
CA PRO A 2 43.52 2.90 8.04
C PRO A 2 42.20 3.67 7.95
N GLN A 3 41.20 3.14 8.64
CA GLN A 3 39.88 3.76 8.86
C GLN A 3 40.07 5.04 9.71
N HIS A 4 39.81 6.20 9.11
CA HIS A 4 39.63 7.43 9.86
C HIS A 4 38.29 7.37 10.65
N ARG A 5 38.40 7.05 11.95
CA ARG A 5 37.35 7.33 12.94
C ARG A 5 37.17 8.85 13.02
N ARG A 6 36.10 9.37 12.41
CA ARG A 6 35.63 10.72 12.74
C ARG A 6 34.99 10.69 14.12
N ILE A 7 35.66 11.34 15.05
CA ILE A 7 35.15 11.62 16.38
C ILE A 7 34.01 12.63 16.18
N HIS A 8 32.75 12.16 16.23
CA HIS A 8 31.60 13.03 16.34
C HIS A 8 31.54 13.60 17.75
N VAL A 9 32.09 14.81 17.93
CA VAL A 9 31.81 15.62 19.11
C VAL A 9 30.38 16.11 18.96
N THR A 10 29.41 15.40 19.56
CA THR A 10 28.04 15.88 19.70
C THR A 10 28.05 17.05 20.69
N PRO A 11 27.72 18.27 20.27
CA PRO A 11 27.66 19.41 21.20
C PRO A 11 26.59 19.13 22.26
N VAL A 12 26.95 19.40 23.53
CA VAL A 12 26.09 19.10 24.71
C VAL A 12 24.66 19.69 24.61
N TRP A 13 24.47 20.75 23.84
CA TRP A 13 23.14 21.36 23.62
C TRP A 13 22.21 20.57 22.67
N LEU A 14 22.72 19.57 21.91
CA LEU A 14 21.87 18.64 21.14
C LEU A 14 21.16 17.59 22.01
N LEU A 15 21.63 17.44 23.27
CA LEU A 15 21.02 16.53 24.26
C LEU A 15 19.83 17.18 25.01
N ILE A 16 19.67 18.50 24.89
CA ILE A 16 18.56 19.24 25.52
C ILE A 16 17.40 19.29 24.52
N GLY A 17 16.32 18.60 24.80
CA GLY A 17 15.13 18.56 23.92
C GLY A 17 14.63 19.99 23.58
N ARG A 18 14.11 20.19 22.36
CA ARG A 18 13.69 21.51 21.80
C ARG A 18 12.83 22.37 22.74
N ARG A 19 12.00 21.75 23.60
CA ARG A 19 11.17 22.45 24.61
C ARG A 19 12.00 22.95 25.79
N SER A 20 12.99 22.17 26.24
CA SER A 20 13.87 22.53 27.38
C SER A 20 14.82 23.66 27.02
N LEU A 21 15.36 23.71 25.79
CA LEU A 21 16.23 24.80 25.34
C LEU A 21 15.48 26.14 25.28
N GLY A 22 14.24 26.16 24.78
CA GLY A 22 13.38 27.35 24.78
C GLY A 22 13.10 27.87 26.20
N ILE A 23 12.81 26.97 27.14
CA ILE A 23 12.59 27.32 28.56
C ILE A 23 13.87 27.91 29.19
N VAL A 24 15.02 27.31 28.93
CA VAL A 24 16.33 27.80 29.42
C VAL A 24 16.63 29.19 28.89
N ILE A 25 16.45 29.43 27.58
CA ILE A 25 16.65 30.76 26.98
C ILE A 25 15.71 31.80 27.59
N CYS A 26 14.43 31.48 27.73
CA CYS A 26 13.44 32.37 28.37
C CYS A 26 13.78 32.70 29.84
N THR A 27 14.19 31.70 30.62
CA THR A 27 14.57 31.90 32.03
C THR A 27 15.85 32.76 32.15
N LEU A 28 16.83 32.52 31.33
CA LEU A 28 18.05 33.33 31.31
C LEU A 28 17.78 34.74 30.82
N SER A 29 16.88 34.95 29.86
CA SER A 29 16.48 36.29 29.39
C SER A 29 15.78 37.06 30.49
N ILE A 30 14.86 36.44 31.21
CA ILE A 30 14.12 37.05 32.35
C ILE A 30 15.13 37.39 33.47
N ALA A 31 16.02 36.46 33.82
CA ALA A 31 17.06 36.70 34.84
C ALA A 31 17.97 37.90 34.45
N THR A 32 18.45 37.95 33.21
CA THR A 32 19.26 39.03 32.69
C THR A 32 18.55 40.40 32.77
N PHE A 33 17.28 40.40 32.40
CA PHE A 33 16.42 41.59 32.49
C PHE A 33 16.27 42.06 33.95
N VAL A 34 15.98 41.15 34.87
CA VAL A 34 15.80 41.46 36.32
C VAL A 34 17.11 41.96 36.91
N PHE A 35 18.26 41.35 36.63
CA PHE A 35 19.57 41.84 37.09
C PHE A 35 19.92 43.18 36.47
N GLY A 36 19.63 43.42 35.20
CA GLY A 36 19.80 44.68 34.54
C GLY A 36 18.96 45.80 35.19
N LEU A 37 17.68 45.51 35.39
CA LEU A 37 16.74 46.45 36.03
C LEU A 37 17.20 46.77 37.47
N ALA A 38 17.50 45.76 38.28
CA ALA A 38 17.96 45.96 39.65
C ALA A 38 19.28 46.78 39.69
N GLY A 39 20.20 46.52 38.76
CA GLY A 39 21.43 47.26 38.64
C GLY A 39 21.24 48.71 38.27
N PHE A 40 20.32 49.01 37.33
CA PHE A 40 20.00 50.40 36.97
C PHE A 40 19.23 51.12 38.08
N VAL A 41 18.31 50.47 38.77
CA VAL A 41 17.63 51.03 39.93
C VAL A 41 18.61 51.35 41.04
N TRP A 42 19.58 50.48 41.31
CA TRP A 42 20.65 50.76 42.28
C TRP A 42 21.49 51.94 41.87
N GLN A 43 21.92 52.00 40.60
CA GLN A 43 22.76 53.10 40.07
C GLN A 43 22.00 54.46 40.18
N TYR A 44 20.74 54.51 39.81
CA TYR A 44 19.95 55.75 39.89
C TYR A 44 19.48 56.09 41.32
N GLY A 45 19.31 55.08 42.19
CA GLY A 45 18.96 55.31 43.61
C GLY A 45 20.13 55.79 44.45
N SER A 46 21.36 55.46 44.10
CA SER A 46 22.56 55.95 44.83
C SER A 46 23.01 57.37 44.47
N THR A 47 22.49 57.95 43.36
CA THR A 47 22.79 59.31 42.95
C THR A 47 21.94 60.38 43.69
N ASN A 48 20.89 59.96 44.41
CA ASN A 48 19.99 60.88 45.16
C ASN A 48 20.34 61.02 46.61
N SER A 49 21.52 60.59 47.08
CA SER A 49 22.02 60.95 48.43
C SER A 49 22.67 62.33 48.40
N VAL A 50 21.87 63.34 48.68
CA VAL A 50 22.34 64.73 48.88
C VAL A 50 23.34 64.80 50.05
N PRO A 51 24.49 65.50 49.92
CA PRO A 51 25.36 65.73 51.07
C PRO A 51 24.64 66.62 52.08
N SER A 52 24.53 66.13 53.29
CA SER A 52 24.01 66.87 54.42
C SER A 52 24.96 67.97 54.76
N GLY A 53 24.57 69.24 54.45
CA GLY A 53 25.31 70.42 54.99
C GLY A 53 24.85 71.74 54.36
N SER A 54 23.80 72.35 54.90
CA SER A 54 23.66 73.78 55.19
C SER A 54 22.26 74.28 55.25
N PRO A 55 21.97 75.45 55.88
CA PRO A 55 20.83 75.61 56.75
C PRO A 55 19.67 76.35 56.14
N ALA A 56 18.51 76.10 56.73
CA ALA A 56 17.33 76.90 56.89
C ALA A 56 16.80 77.80 55.74
N GLY A 57 15.61 77.48 55.33
CA GLY A 57 14.64 78.50 54.84
C GLY A 57 13.95 78.14 53.53
N GLY A 58 12.71 77.69 53.61
CA GLY A 58 11.73 78.04 52.60
C GLY A 58 11.38 76.92 51.60
N ALA A 59 10.12 76.58 51.58
CA ALA A 59 9.35 75.86 50.58
C ALA A 59 9.67 74.33 50.39
N VAL A 60 8.72 73.54 50.84
CA VAL A 60 8.64 72.09 50.50
C VAL A 60 8.30 72.01 49.03
N GLU A 61 9.32 71.75 48.22
CA GLU A 61 9.13 71.23 46.86
C GLU A 61 8.71 69.75 46.96
N PRO A 62 7.75 69.28 46.16
CA PRO A 62 7.36 67.87 46.16
C PRO A 62 8.55 66.99 45.67
N GLU A 63 8.84 65.97 46.47
CA GLU A 63 9.88 64.95 46.09
C GLU A 63 9.70 64.56 44.64
N PRO A 64 10.84 64.51 43.85
CA PRO A 64 10.77 64.03 42.47
C PRO A 64 10.31 62.58 42.45
N ARG A 65 9.15 62.32 41.86
CA ARG A 65 8.69 60.96 41.61
C ARG A 65 9.75 60.22 40.86
N GLN A 66 10.27 59.12 41.44
CA GLN A 66 11.25 58.26 40.86
C GLN A 66 10.69 57.75 39.51
N ASP A 67 11.28 58.21 38.41
CA ASP A 67 10.81 57.84 37.05
C ASP A 67 11.35 56.44 36.69
N TRP A 68 10.56 55.44 36.91
CA TRP A 68 10.86 54.03 36.60
C TRP A 68 11.00 53.75 35.13
N THR A 69 10.65 54.67 34.25
CA THR A 69 10.71 54.45 32.79
C THR A 69 12.14 54.35 32.30
N ILE A 70 13.04 55.13 32.88
CA ILE A 70 14.48 55.18 32.48
C ILE A 70 15.19 53.87 32.79
N PRO A 71 15.17 53.33 34.05
CA PRO A 71 15.78 52.03 34.34
C PRO A 71 15.22 50.88 33.50
N VAL A 72 13.89 50.86 33.26
CA VAL A 72 13.25 49.82 32.40
C VAL A 72 13.75 49.96 30.97
N PHE A 73 13.76 51.16 30.41
CA PHE A 73 14.23 51.39 29.03
C PHE A 73 15.70 50.97 28.87
N LYS A 74 16.57 51.32 29.81
CA LYS A 74 18.00 50.90 29.77
C LYS A 74 18.19 49.43 29.96
N ALA A 75 17.37 48.74 30.76
CA ALA A 75 17.40 47.28 30.88
C ALA A 75 17.00 46.57 29.55
N VAL A 76 16.07 47.13 28.79
CA VAL A 76 15.74 46.63 27.43
C VAL A 76 16.88 46.93 26.47
N GLN A 77 17.53 48.06 26.54
CA GLN A 77 18.66 48.41 25.67
C GLN A 77 19.87 47.42 25.79
N LEU A 78 20.06 46.76 26.93
CA LEU A 78 21.06 45.72 27.09
C LEU A 78 20.90 44.56 26.08
N PHE A 79 19.69 44.18 25.74
CA PHE A 79 19.40 43.15 24.74
C PHE A 79 19.67 43.60 23.31
N LEU A 80 19.71 44.89 23.04
CA LEU A 80 20.08 45.49 21.76
C LEU A 80 21.58 45.79 21.64
N LEU A 81 22.41 45.22 22.54
CA LEU A 81 23.88 45.44 22.62
C LEU A 81 24.29 46.88 22.82
N ASN A 82 23.33 47.71 23.19
CA ASN A 82 23.60 49.08 23.59
C ASN A 82 23.86 49.10 25.10
N SER A 83 25.07 49.36 25.52
CA SER A 83 25.50 49.28 26.93
C SER A 83 24.70 50.25 27.84
N GLY A 84 24.13 51.30 27.29
CA GLY A 84 23.25 52.29 28.01
C GLY A 84 23.79 52.85 29.30
N ALA A 85 25.03 52.58 29.65
CA ALA A 85 25.60 52.67 30.96
C ALA A 85 26.84 53.56 31.02
N GLU A 86 27.15 54.31 29.98
CA GLU A 86 28.03 55.45 30.13
C GLU A 86 27.16 56.60 30.68
N ASP A 87 27.30 56.77 31.97
CA ASP A 87 26.88 58.00 32.58
C ASP A 87 27.93 59.06 32.23
N ASP A 88 27.51 60.17 31.65
CA ASP A 88 28.38 61.32 31.34
C ASP A 88 29.17 61.86 32.56
N GLN A 89 28.99 61.24 33.72
CA GLN A 89 29.58 61.61 34.99
C GLN A 89 30.55 60.56 35.61
N GLY A 90 30.93 59.52 34.91
CA GLY A 90 32.01 58.60 35.33
C GLY A 90 31.70 57.75 36.57
N HIS A 91 30.44 57.41 36.87
CA HIS A 91 30.11 56.54 37.99
C HIS A 91 30.43 55.09 37.70
N PRO A 92 31.10 54.36 38.65
CA PRO A 92 31.47 52.99 38.45
C PRO A 92 30.23 52.10 38.32
N SER A 93 30.11 51.32 37.23
CA SER A 93 29.04 50.34 37.02
C SER A 93 29.07 49.34 38.16
N ASN A 94 27.91 49.12 38.82
CA ASN A 94 27.83 48.11 39.86
C ASN A 94 27.95 46.67 39.26
N TRP A 95 28.34 45.71 40.10
CA TRP A 95 28.59 44.35 39.67
C TRP A 95 27.36 43.65 39.01
N LEU A 96 26.13 44.04 39.39
CA LEU A 96 24.86 43.54 38.79
C LEU A 96 24.77 43.95 37.33
N LEU A 97 25.06 45.19 37.00
CA LEU A 97 25.07 45.66 35.61
C LEU A 97 26.15 45.01 34.79
N MET A 98 27.33 44.73 35.38
CA MET A 98 28.42 44.05 34.69
C MET A 98 28.02 42.62 34.33
N ILE A 99 27.38 41.86 35.24
CA ILE A 99 26.83 40.54 34.97
C ILE A 99 25.74 40.61 33.90
N ALA A 100 24.81 41.55 34.01
CA ALA A 100 23.70 41.67 33.03
C ALA A 100 24.20 41.98 31.62
N ARG A 101 25.26 42.82 31.47
CA ARG A 101 25.90 43.11 30.16
C ARG A 101 26.54 41.89 29.55
N ILE A 102 27.31 41.12 30.31
CA ILE A 102 27.98 39.90 29.83
C ILE A 102 26.92 38.87 29.46
N ALA A 103 25.90 38.67 30.30
CA ALA A 103 24.83 37.74 30.06
C ALA A 103 23.98 38.09 28.82
N ALA A 104 23.68 39.36 28.60
CA ALA A 104 22.93 39.85 27.43
C ALA A 104 23.74 39.59 26.13
N GLY A 105 25.06 39.88 26.14
CA GLY A 105 25.93 39.60 25.00
C GLY A 105 26.04 38.11 24.68
N LEU A 106 26.17 37.26 25.70
CA LEU A 106 26.21 35.82 25.52
C LEU A 106 24.87 35.29 24.99
N LEU A 107 23.73 35.78 25.52
CA LEU A 107 22.41 35.43 25.03
C LEU A 107 22.21 35.83 23.56
N PHE A 108 22.64 37.03 23.19
CA PHE A 108 22.61 37.48 21.81
C PHE A 108 23.39 36.54 20.87
N LEU A 109 24.63 36.18 21.28
CA LEU A 109 25.48 35.24 20.52
C LEU A 109 24.81 33.86 20.38
N VAL A 110 24.22 33.33 21.45
CA VAL A 110 23.53 32.03 21.43
C VAL A 110 22.30 32.06 20.51
N VAL A 111 21.47 33.09 20.63
CA VAL A 111 20.24 33.23 19.81
C VAL A 111 20.61 33.45 18.35
N SER A 112 21.54 34.36 18.07
CA SER A 112 22.01 34.65 16.71
C SER A 112 22.64 33.40 16.07
N SER A 113 23.49 32.67 16.81
CA SER A 113 24.08 31.42 16.35
C SER A 113 22.97 30.35 16.05
N ALA A 114 21.97 30.24 16.89
CA ALA A 114 20.87 29.31 16.69
C ALA A 114 20.03 29.66 15.44
N VAL A 115 19.80 30.94 15.17
CA VAL A 115 19.14 31.43 13.96
C VAL A 115 20.01 31.18 12.73
N ILE A 116 21.29 31.53 12.78
CA ILE A 116 22.24 31.29 11.67
C ILE A 116 22.31 29.78 11.35
N LEU A 117 22.44 28.95 12.41
CA LEU A 117 22.49 27.48 12.20
C LEU A 117 21.21 26.93 11.61
N ARG A 118 20.03 27.47 11.96
CA ARG A 118 18.76 27.11 11.30
C ARG A 118 18.75 27.49 9.82
N ILE A 119 19.13 28.74 9.52
CA ILE A 119 19.21 29.21 8.12
C ILE A 119 20.24 28.36 7.34
N LEU A 120 21.38 28.06 7.94
CA LEU A 120 22.39 27.21 7.31
C LEU A 120 21.94 25.75 7.16
N ASP A 121 21.12 25.24 8.06
CA ASP A 121 20.55 23.89 7.95
C ASP A 121 19.53 23.82 6.82
N ASP A 122 18.67 24.82 6.69
CA ASP A 122 17.74 24.96 5.58
C ASP A 122 18.47 25.16 4.23
N VAL A 123 19.53 25.97 4.22
CA VAL A 123 20.38 26.18 3.03
C VAL A 123 21.23 24.95 2.69
N ARG A 124 21.65 24.14 3.67
CA ARG A 124 22.38 22.87 3.43
C ARG A 124 21.49 21.75 2.92
N ARG A 125 20.19 21.76 3.21
CA ARG A 125 19.21 20.79 2.68
C ARG A 125 18.93 21.03 1.20
N LEU A 126 18.88 22.28 0.76
CA LEU A 126 18.66 22.67 -0.64
C LEU A 126 19.69 22.11 -1.63
N PRO A 127 21.03 22.12 -1.38
CA PRO A 127 22.01 21.58 -2.32
C PRO A 127 21.93 20.06 -2.53
N GLY A 128 21.46 19.31 -1.53
CA GLY A 128 21.32 17.85 -1.60
C GLY A 128 20.34 17.44 -2.70
N VAL A 129 19.14 18.03 -2.73
CA VAL A 129 18.13 17.77 -3.75
C VAL A 129 18.58 18.35 -5.11
N LEU A 130 19.16 19.55 -5.12
CA LEU A 130 19.51 20.26 -6.36
C LEU A 130 20.57 19.54 -7.22
N THR A 131 21.35 18.64 -6.66
CA THR A 131 22.37 17.86 -7.39
C THR A 131 21.96 16.44 -7.72
N ARG A 132 20.84 15.93 -7.15
CA ARG A 132 20.42 14.53 -7.32
C ARG A 132 19.99 14.21 -8.74
N ARG A 133 20.36 13.01 -9.17
CA ARG A 133 19.96 12.37 -10.42
C ARG A 133 19.73 10.90 -10.13
N ASP A 134 18.87 10.29 -10.91
CA ASP A 134 18.53 8.85 -10.82
C ASP A 134 18.05 8.41 -9.42
N HIS A 135 17.51 9.36 -8.66
CA HIS A 135 16.97 9.16 -7.32
C HIS A 135 15.54 8.63 -7.36
N VAL A 136 15.04 8.21 -6.21
CA VAL A 136 13.67 7.74 -6.00
C VAL A 136 12.88 8.83 -5.28
N VAL A 137 11.68 9.14 -5.78
CA VAL A 137 10.75 10.06 -5.11
C VAL A 137 9.58 9.26 -4.56
N ILE A 138 9.21 9.49 -3.29
CA ILE A 138 8.04 8.87 -2.65
C ILE A 138 7.06 10.00 -2.28
N CYS A 139 5.91 10.04 -2.94
CA CYS A 139 4.82 10.98 -2.65
C CYS A 139 3.85 10.33 -1.66
N GLY A 140 3.92 10.77 -0.39
CA GLY A 140 3.16 10.25 0.75
C GLY A 140 3.98 9.35 1.68
N LEU A 141 4.08 9.73 2.95
CA LEU A 141 4.77 8.98 4.00
C LEU A 141 3.77 8.27 4.92
N GLY A 142 2.85 7.52 4.32
CA GLY A 142 1.99 6.57 5.00
C GLY A 142 2.69 5.21 5.20
N GLN A 143 1.93 4.16 5.48
CA GLN A 143 2.49 2.82 5.70
C GLN A 143 3.22 2.26 4.48
N ILE A 144 2.68 2.48 3.27
CA ILE A 144 3.31 2.03 2.03
C ILE A 144 4.62 2.81 1.81
N GLY A 145 4.59 4.13 1.99
CA GLY A 145 5.79 4.97 1.85
C GLY A 145 6.89 4.60 2.85
N LEU A 146 6.53 4.27 4.09
CA LEU A 146 7.46 3.75 5.11
C LEU A 146 8.06 2.41 4.70
N GLN A 147 7.25 1.47 4.21
CA GLN A 147 7.73 0.17 3.77
C GLN A 147 8.73 0.32 2.62
N LEU A 148 8.40 1.16 1.63
CA LEU A 148 9.32 1.46 0.53
C LEU A 148 10.64 2.06 1.02
N LEU A 149 10.58 2.97 2.00
CA LEU A 149 11.78 3.55 2.61
C LEU A 149 12.64 2.51 3.32
N ASP A 150 12.02 1.61 4.09
CA ASP A 150 12.73 0.54 4.79
C ASP A 150 13.37 -0.44 3.81
N ASP A 151 12.68 -0.80 2.73
CA ASP A 151 13.22 -1.67 1.69
C ASP A 151 14.41 -1.02 0.96
N LEU A 152 14.30 0.26 0.62
CA LEU A 152 15.38 1.01 -0.02
C LEU A 152 16.59 1.18 0.92
N LYS A 153 16.34 1.32 2.23
CA LYS A 153 17.39 1.31 3.25
C LYS A 153 18.11 -0.04 3.29
N ASN A 154 17.38 -1.13 3.31
CA ASN A 154 17.94 -2.49 3.31
C ASN A 154 18.79 -2.77 2.05
N GLN A 155 18.47 -2.10 0.94
CA GLN A 155 19.25 -2.11 -0.30
C GLN A 155 20.43 -1.13 -0.28
N GLY A 156 20.62 -0.36 0.79
CA GLY A 156 21.65 0.68 0.88
C GLY A 156 21.37 1.94 0.07
N ARG A 157 20.16 2.12 -0.46
CA ARG A 157 19.72 3.21 -1.38
C ARG A 157 18.98 4.35 -0.68
N VAL A 158 18.86 4.34 0.64
CA VAL A 158 18.07 5.34 1.38
C VAL A 158 18.50 6.79 1.13
N ARG A 159 19.79 7.01 0.86
CA ARG A 159 20.32 8.36 0.55
C ARG A 159 19.88 8.89 -0.80
N ASP A 160 19.38 8.02 -1.67
CA ASP A 160 18.85 8.38 -2.99
C ASP A 160 17.35 8.65 -2.93
N VAL A 161 16.74 8.67 -1.73
CA VAL A 161 15.29 8.86 -1.55
C VAL A 161 14.98 10.31 -1.21
N VAL A 162 13.98 10.84 -1.91
CA VAL A 162 13.31 12.11 -1.61
C VAL A 162 11.85 11.81 -1.28
N ILE A 163 11.39 12.22 -0.12
CA ILE A 163 10.01 12.03 0.33
C ILE A 163 9.28 13.36 0.20
N VAL A 164 8.11 13.36 -0.41
CA VAL A 164 7.18 14.49 -0.44
C VAL A 164 6.01 14.16 0.47
N GLU A 165 5.82 14.93 1.55
CA GLU A 165 4.76 14.72 2.54
C GLU A 165 4.02 16.02 2.82
N ASN A 166 2.69 15.99 2.74
CA ASN A 166 1.87 17.18 2.92
C ASN A 166 1.65 17.56 4.40
N ASN A 167 1.65 16.58 5.30
CA ASN A 167 1.39 16.81 6.72
C ASN A 167 2.70 17.06 7.50
N PRO A 168 3.01 18.30 7.91
CA PRO A 168 4.21 18.61 8.69
C PRO A 168 4.22 18.00 10.10
N ALA A 169 3.08 17.49 10.57
CA ALA A 169 2.94 16.80 11.85
C ALA A 169 3.00 15.27 11.72
N ASN A 170 3.32 14.73 10.55
CA ASN A 170 3.44 13.29 10.36
C ASN A 170 4.53 12.72 11.30
N PRO A 171 4.20 11.74 12.16
CA PRO A 171 5.12 11.21 13.17
C PRO A 171 6.35 10.50 12.58
N TRP A 172 6.31 10.12 11.30
CA TRP A 172 7.37 9.39 10.62
C TRP A 172 8.42 10.26 9.94
N LEU A 173 8.22 11.60 9.89
CA LEU A 173 9.18 12.53 9.27
C LEU A 173 10.58 12.41 9.90
N GLN A 174 10.64 12.46 11.23
CA GLN A 174 11.89 12.33 11.98
C GLN A 174 12.57 10.97 11.73
N TYR A 175 11.79 9.91 11.62
CA TYR A 175 12.30 8.57 11.30
C TYR A 175 12.96 8.56 9.92
N ALA A 176 12.30 9.10 8.91
CA ALA A 176 12.80 9.15 7.53
C ALA A 176 14.08 9.98 7.42
N GLU A 177 14.13 11.15 8.06
CA GLU A 177 15.34 12.00 8.15
C GLU A 177 16.49 11.27 8.84
N ASN A 178 16.25 10.60 9.96
CA ASN A 178 17.25 9.83 10.70
C ASN A 178 17.81 8.65 9.89
N MET A 179 17.01 8.09 8.98
CA MET A 179 17.45 7.06 8.03
C MET A 179 18.38 7.62 6.94
N GLY A 180 18.33 8.92 6.68
CA GLY A 180 19.12 9.61 5.66
C GLY A 180 18.36 9.91 4.37
N ALA A 181 17.04 9.73 4.35
CA ALA A 181 16.17 10.22 3.29
C ALA A 181 16.02 11.74 3.39
N GLU A 182 15.81 12.40 2.27
CA GLU A 182 15.50 13.81 2.24
C GLU A 182 13.99 14.01 2.26
N VAL A 183 13.51 14.90 3.13
CA VAL A 183 12.07 15.13 3.30
C VAL A 183 11.72 16.54 2.85
N LEU A 184 10.79 16.65 1.91
CA LEU A 184 10.16 17.89 1.46
C LEU A 184 8.73 17.95 2.01
N ILE A 185 8.45 18.99 2.77
CA ILE A 185 7.09 19.27 3.24
C ILE A 185 6.38 20.07 2.16
N GLY A 186 5.38 19.44 1.52
CA GLY A 186 4.62 20.07 0.46
C GLY A 186 3.56 19.16 -0.13
N ASP A 187 2.68 19.77 -0.92
CA ASP A 187 1.62 19.08 -1.63
C ASP A 187 2.17 18.49 -2.94
N SER A 188 2.15 17.17 -3.07
CA SER A 188 2.66 16.45 -4.25
C SER A 188 1.83 16.69 -5.52
N THR A 189 0.63 17.28 -5.45
CA THR A 189 -0.17 17.68 -6.62
C THR A 189 0.33 18.96 -7.25
N ARG A 190 1.21 19.71 -6.57
CA ARG A 190 1.70 21.00 -7.04
C ARG A 190 2.96 20.88 -7.89
N ALA A 191 2.98 21.60 -8.99
CA ALA A 191 4.12 21.66 -9.92
C ALA A 191 5.42 22.12 -9.27
N ASP A 192 5.35 23.11 -8.36
CA ASP A 192 6.50 23.64 -7.63
C ASP A 192 7.13 22.59 -6.70
N THR A 193 6.33 21.88 -5.92
CA THR A 193 6.77 20.79 -5.04
C THR A 193 7.45 19.67 -5.83
N LEU A 194 6.84 19.24 -6.93
CA LEU A 194 7.44 18.23 -7.82
C LEU A 194 8.73 18.73 -8.50
N ALA A 195 8.82 20.05 -8.74
CA ALA A 195 10.05 20.68 -9.24
C ALA A 195 11.17 20.64 -8.19
N GLU A 196 10.85 20.96 -6.95
CA GLU A 196 11.78 20.86 -5.81
C GLU A 196 12.27 19.43 -5.61
N ALA A 197 11.35 18.43 -5.67
CA ALA A 197 11.69 17.02 -5.64
C ALA A 197 12.49 16.54 -6.88
N ARG A 198 12.72 17.40 -7.88
CA ARG A 198 13.46 17.12 -9.12
C ARG A 198 12.97 15.86 -9.86
N VAL A 199 11.67 15.65 -9.91
CA VAL A 199 11.06 14.47 -10.57
C VAL A 199 11.51 14.29 -12.02
N SER A 200 11.85 15.38 -12.73
CA SER A 200 12.39 15.32 -14.10
C SER A 200 13.78 14.65 -14.18
N LYS A 201 14.48 14.47 -13.09
CA LYS A 201 15.79 13.80 -12.97
C LYS A 201 15.73 12.52 -12.12
N ALA A 202 14.58 12.18 -11.56
CA ALA A 202 14.38 10.96 -10.79
C ALA A 202 14.34 9.73 -11.71
N ALA A 203 14.77 8.57 -11.25
CA ALA A 203 14.62 7.30 -11.93
C ALA A 203 13.21 6.72 -11.73
N GLU A 204 12.68 6.90 -10.51
CA GLU A 204 11.40 6.32 -10.09
C GLU A 204 10.62 7.31 -9.23
N VAL A 205 9.30 7.26 -9.36
CA VAL A 205 8.35 7.97 -8.48
C VAL A 205 7.30 6.99 -8.00
N PHE A 206 7.14 6.89 -6.69
CA PHE A 206 6.06 6.16 -6.04
C PHE A 206 5.00 7.15 -5.57
N VAL A 207 3.78 7.02 -6.09
CA VAL A 207 2.65 7.87 -5.72
C VAL A 207 1.74 7.04 -4.83
N VAL A 208 1.85 7.27 -3.51
CA VAL A 208 1.26 6.43 -2.45
C VAL A 208 0.53 7.25 -1.38
N ASN A 209 -0.07 8.36 -1.78
CA ASN A 209 -0.97 9.12 -0.92
C ASN A 209 -2.20 8.27 -0.55
N GLY A 210 -2.89 8.64 0.51
CA GLY A 210 -4.03 7.90 1.03
C GLY A 210 -5.33 8.02 0.23
N ASP A 211 -5.34 8.75 -0.89
CA ASP A 211 -6.50 9.02 -1.73
C ASP A 211 -6.18 8.77 -3.20
N ASP A 212 -7.04 8.00 -3.87
CA ASP A 212 -6.85 7.61 -5.28
C ASP A 212 -6.94 8.81 -6.24
N GLY A 213 -7.81 9.79 -5.94
CA GLY A 213 -7.94 11.01 -6.74
C GLY A 213 -6.69 11.87 -6.67
N VAL A 214 -6.13 12.06 -5.48
CA VAL A 214 -4.85 12.75 -5.26
C VAL A 214 -3.72 12.03 -5.99
N ASN A 215 -3.67 10.71 -5.93
CA ASN A 215 -2.66 9.92 -6.63
C ASN A 215 -2.70 10.13 -8.14
N LEU A 216 -3.89 10.24 -8.70
CA LEU A 216 -4.03 10.53 -10.13
C LEU A 216 -3.66 11.95 -10.51
N GLU A 217 -4.02 12.92 -9.69
CA GLU A 217 -3.65 14.31 -9.92
C GLU A 217 -2.13 14.46 -9.97
N VAL A 218 -1.41 13.77 -9.07
CA VAL A 218 0.06 13.70 -9.11
C VAL A 218 0.56 13.11 -10.42
N VAL A 219 -0.03 12.00 -10.89
CA VAL A 219 0.37 11.37 -12.16
C VAL A 219 0.11 12.29 -13.36
N ALA A 220 -1.03 12.98 -13.37
CA ALA A 220 -1.36 13.95 -14.41
C ALA A 220 -0.35 15.12 -14.44
N GLU A 221 0.01 15.66 -13.26
CA GLU A 221 0.99 16.74 -13.17
C GLU A 221 2.40 16.29 -13.58
N LEU A 222 2.80 15.06 -13.23
CA LEU A 222 4.04 14.45 -13.73
C LEU A 222 4.04 14.37 -15.27
N GLY A 223 2.91 13.95 -15.86
CA GLY A 223 2.72 13.88 -17.30
C GLY A 223 2.88 15.26 -17.97
N ASN A 224 2.18 16.28 -17.48
CA ASN A 224 2.25 17.66 -17.97
C ASN A 224 3.68 18.20 -17.93
N ARG A 225 4.40 17.93 -16.84
CA ARG A 225 5.77 18.38 -16.66
C ARG A 225 6.76 17.70 -17.60
N LEU A 226 6.58 16.42 -17.86
CA LEU A 226 7.50 15.63 -18.68
C LEU A 226 7.23 15.74 -20.19
N GLN A 227 6.00 16.09 -20.62
CA GLN A 227 5.66 16.31 -22.03
C GLN A 227 6.52 17.41 -22.67
N ASN A 228 6.89 18.43 -21.89
CA ASN A 228 7.68 19.55 -22.38
C ASN A 228 9.20 19.27 -22.43
N LEU A 229 9.64 18.10 -21.96
CA LEU A 229 11.04 17.71 -22.02
C LEU A 229 11.38 17.12 -23.40
N LYS A 230 12.48 17.61 -24.01
CA LYS A 230 13.01 17.01 -25.23
C LYS A 230 13.47 15.57 -24.93
N PRO A 231 13.23 14.60 -25.85
CA PRO A 231 13.69 13.21 -25.65
C PRO A 231 15.18 13.07 -25.36
N SER A 232 16.00 13.99 -25.86
CA SER A 232 17.45 14.04 -25.59
C SER A 232 17.83 14.42 -24.15
N GLN A 233 16.90 14.96 -23.37
CA GLN A 233 17.16 15.38 -21.99
C GLN A 233 16.99 14.24 -20.98
N ARG A 234 16.47 13.09 -21.40
CA ARG A 234 16.26 11.91 -20.59
C ARG A 234 16.62 10.64 -21.37
N GLN A 235 17.53 9.83 -20.84
CA GLN A 235 17.97 8.60 -21.50
C GLN A 235 16.99 7.44 -21.30
N THR A 236 16.33 7.40 -20.14
CA THR A 236 15.35 6.37 -19.77
C THR A 236 14.05 7.02 -19.32
N PRO A 237 12.86 6.47 -19.65
CA PRO A 237 11.59 6.98 -19.16
C PRO A 237 11.54 6.98 -17.62
N LEU A 238 10.84 7.97 -17.04
CA LEU A 238 10.51 7.98 -15.62
C LEU A 238 9.56 6.82 -15.33
N ARG A 239 9.93 5.95 -14.39
CA ARG A 239 9.04 4.91 -13.91
C ARG A 239 8.17 5.49 -12.80
N VAL A 240 6.87 5.52 -13.02
CA VAL A 240 5.87 6.00 -12.06
C VAL A 240 5.04 4.82 -11.58
N HIS A 241 5.11 4.52 -10.30
CA HIS A 241 4.32 3.49 -9.64
C HIS A 241 3.21 4.16 -8.84
N VAL A 242 1.97 3.99 -9.27
CA VAL A 242 0.81 4.64 -8.63
C VAL A 242 -0.06 3.62 -7.89
N HIS A 243 -0.31 3.88 -6.63
CA HIS A 243 -1.20 3.07 -5.80
C HIS A 243 -2.65 3.50 -5.99
N ILE A 244 -3.51 2.55 -6.37
CA ILE A 244 -4.96 2.76 -6.51
C ILE A 244 -5.69 1.66 -5.76
N VAL A 245 -6.47 2.05 -4.76
CA VAL A 245 -7.26 1.12 -3.92
C VAL A 245 -8.52 0.67 -4.65
N ASP A 246 -9.23 1.61 -5.29
CA ASP A 246 -10.41 1.27 -6.07
C ASP A 246 -10.01 0.57 -7.37
N THR A 247 -10.22 -0.75 -7.38
CA THR A 247 -9.95 -1.59 -8.55
C THR A 247 -10.80 -1.21 -9.77
N ASN A 248 -11.98 -0.55 -9.57
CA ASN A 248 -12.82 -0.01 -10.65
C ASN A 248 -12.10 1.12 -11.35
N PHE A 249 -11.68 2.04 -10.53
CA PHE A 249 -10.96 3.23 -10.96
C PHE A 249 -9.64 2.83 -11.63
N ALA A 250 -8.89 1.91 -11.02
CA ALA A 250 -7.69 1.34 -11.63
C ALA A 250 -7.96 0.75 -13.02
N THR A 251 -9.07 0.01 -13.19
CA THR A 251 -9.43 -0.60 -14.49
C THR A 251 -9.87 0.44 -15.50
N ALA A 252 -10.63 1.46 -15.07
CA ALA A 252 -11.04 2.56 -15.95
C ALA A 252 -9.86 3.44 -16.38
N LEU A 253 -8.85 3.57 -15.52
CA LEU A 253 -7.65 4.36 -15.79
C LEU A 253 -6.65 3.70 -16.71
N ARG A 254 -6.60 2.38 -16.75
CA ARG A 254 -5.62 1.64 -17.56
C ARG A 254 -5.55 2.09 -19.03
N PRO A 255 -6.68 2.31 -19.74
CA PRO A 255 -6.64 2.88 -21.08
C PRO A 255 -6.06 4.30 -21.12
N TYR A 256 -6.33 5.11 -20.08
CA TYR A 256 -5.78 6.46 -19.97
C TYR A 256 -4.30 6.46 -19.57
N CYS A 257 -3.88 5.49 -18.74
CA CYS A 257 -2.45 5.28 -18.49
C CYS A 257 -1.69 4.92 -19.76
N SER A 258 -2.31 4.24 -20.74
CA SER A 258 -1.70 4.02 -22.05
C SER A 258 -1.53 5.31 -22.84
N VAL A 259 -2.46 6.25 -22.75
CA VAL A 259 -2.31 7.59 -23.35
C VAL A 259 -1.20 8.40 -22.65
N LEU A 260 -1.04 8.24 -21.32
CA LEU A 260 0.09 8.80 -20.58
C LEU A 260 1.40 8.03 -20.87
N HIS A 261 1.31 6.75 -21.25
CA HIS A 261 2.42 5.93 -21.74
C HIS A 261 2.94 6.35 -23.11
N ASP A 262 2.15 7.05 -23.92
CA ASP A 262 2.62 7.61 -25.22
C ASP A 262 3.60 8.78 -25.04
N SER A 263 3.84 9.20 -23.78
CA SER A 263 4.96 10.07 -23.47
C SER A 263 6.28 9.26 -23.51
N PRO A 264 7.22 9.56 -24.40
CA PRO A 264 8.51 8.87 -24.46
C PRO A 264 9.34 9.04 -23.18
N ASN A 265 8.92 9.94 -22.31
CA ASN A 265 9.62 10.33 -21.09
C ASN A 265 9.07 9.67 -19.80
N MET A 266 7.92 8.97 -19.84
CA MET A 266 7.26 8.44 -18.64
C MET A 266 6.61 7.07 -18.92
N SER A 267 6.74 6.14 -17.96
CA SER A 267 6.05 4.86 -17.93
C SER A 267 5.26 4.76 -16.61
N VAL A 268 3.95 4.55 -16.70
CA VAL A 268 3.07 4.46 -15.52
C VAL A 268 2.66 3.02 -15.27
N GLN A 269 2.86 2.55 -14.04
CA GLN A 269 2.42 1.25 -13.55
C GLN A 269 1.45 1.43 -12.39
N VAL A 270 0.23 0.94 -12.54
CA VAL A 270 -0.77 0.92 -11.46
C VAL A 270 -0.60 -0.34 -10.63
N PHE A 271 -0.54 -0.20 -9.32
CA PHE A 271 -0.53 -1.33 -8.38
C PHE A 271 -1.59 -1.16 -7.29
N ASN A 272 -1.98 -2.28 -6.68
CA ASN A 272 -2.96 -2.32 -5.60
C ASN A 272 -2.48 -3.28 -4.52
N VAL A 273 -2.15 -2.74 -3.35
CA VAL A 273 -1.60 -3.52 -2.22
C VAL A 273 -2.61 -4.52 -1.68
N LEU A 274 -3.92 -4.21 -1.69
CA LEU A 274 -4.95 -5.15 -1.21
C LEU A 274 -5.06 -6.36 -2.14
N ARG A 275 -5.01 -6.12 -3.45
CA ARG A 275 -4.98 -7.20 -4.44
C ARG A 275 -3.72 -8.05 -4.32
N ASN A 276 -2.56 -7.41 -4.13
CA ASN A 276 -1.29 -8.12 -3.95
C ASN A 276 -1.34 -9.00 -2.68
N ALA A 277 -1.89 -8.47 -1.58
CA ALA A 277 -2.07 -9.21 -0.32
C ALA A 277 -2.99 -10.43 -0.50
N ALA A 278 -4.11 -10.25 -1.21
CA ALA A 278 -5.04 -11.34 -1.49
C ALA A 278 -4.42 -12.40 -2.43
N ALA A 279 -3.74 -11.98 -3.48
CA ALA A 279 -3.06 -12.88 -4.40
C ALA A 279 -1.93 -13.66 -3.72
N GLU A 280 -1.11 -12.99 -2.90
CA GLU A 280 -0.04 -13.63 -2.12
C GLU A 280 -0.60 -14.69 -1.18
N LEU A 281 -1.68 -14.39 -0.44
CA LEU A 281 -2.33 -15.38 0.42
C LEU A 281 -2.80 -16.60 -0.39
N VAL A 282 -3.55 -16.38 -1.48
CA VAL A 282 -4.12 -17.49 -2.27
C VAL A 282 -3.03 -18.34 -2.92
N THR A 283 -1.96 -17.73 -3.39
CA THR A 283 -0.89 -18.46 -4.09
C THR A 283 0.11 -19.13 -3.15
N HIS A 284 0.37 -18.56 -1.97
CA HIS A 284 1.42 -19.05 -1.07
C HIS A 284 0.92 -19.72 0.21
N GLN A 285 -0.15 -19.20 0.83
CA GLN A 285 -0.55 -19.65 2.16
C GLN A 285 -1.78 -20.58 2.13
N LEU A 286 -2.63 -20.49 1.10
CA LEU A 286 -3.91 -21.21 1.07
C LEU A 286 -3.76 -22.69 0.71
N TRP A 287 -2.70 -23.07 0.01
CA TRP A 287 -2.51 -24.41 -0.55
C TRP A 287 -2.69 -25.57 0.45
N PRO A 288 -2.19 -25.52 1.70
CA PRO A 288 -2.37 -26.61 2.67
C PRO A 288 -3.85 -26.94 2.95
N PHE A 289 -4.72 -25.95 2.85
CA PHE A 289 -6.15 -26.01 3.18
C PHE A 289 -7.04 -26.15 1.94
N ALA A 290 -6.48 -25.99 0.74
CA ALA A 290 -7.21 -26.04 -0.51
C ALA A 290 -7.72 -27.45 -0.83
N PRO A 291 -8.89 -27.61 -1.49
CA PRO A 291 -9.40 -28.89 -1.92
C PRO A 291 -8.51 -29.49 -3.01
N LYS A 292 -8.20 -30.79 -2.87
CA LYS A 292 -7.28 -31.52 -3.76
C LYS A 292 -7.97 -32.67 -4.53
N GLN A 293 -9.11 -33.12 -4.04
CA GLN A 293 -9.87 -34.25 -4.61
C GLN A 293 -11.16 -33.73 -5.25
N GLU A 294 -11.66 -34.40 -6.30
CA GLU A 294 -12.89 -34.02 -7.00
C GLU A 294 -14.15 -34.06 -6.09
N SER A 295 -14.12 -34.86 -5.03
CA SER A 295 -15.20 -34.91 -4.02
C SER A 295 -15.18 -33.74 -3.05
N GLU A 296 -14.13 -32.95 -2.99
CA GLU A 296 -13.97 -31.85 -2.07
C GLU A 296 -14.46 -30.52 -2.70
N VAL A 297 -15.03 -29.64 -1.90
CA VAL A 297 -15.49 -28.31 -2.33
C VAL A 297 -14.98 -27.25 -1.36
N ALA A 298 -14.31 -26.23 -1.85
CA ALA A 298 -13.91 -25.08 -1.04
C ALA A 298 -15.15 -24.27 -0.62
N HIS A 299 -15.25 -23.98 0.68
CA HIS A 299 -16.23 -23.06 1.23
C HIS A 299 -15.52 -21.89 1.89
N PHE A 300 -15.49 -20.76 1.22
CA PHE A 300 -14.84 -19.53 1.68
C PHE A 300 -15.84 -18.66 2.44
N VAL A 301 -15.52 -18.34 3.69
CA VAL A 301 -16.30 -17.41 4.50
C VAL A 301 -15.52 -16.10 4.61
N ILE A 302 -16.09 -15.00 4.15
CA ILE A 302 -15.48 -13.67 4.20
C ILE A 302 -16.27 -12.80 5.17
N LEU A 303 -15.65 -12.41 6.27
CA LEU A 303 -16.20 -11.52 7.28
C LEU A 303 -15.61 -10.12 7.13
N GLY A 304 -16.47 -9.16 6.78
CA GLY A 304 -16.08 -7.81 6.37
C GLY A 304 -15.94 -7.71 4.85
N PHE A 305 -16.86 -7.00 4.20
CA PHE A 305 -16.91 -6.87 2.74
C PHE A 305 -16.54 -5.46 2.25
N GLY A 306 -15.59 -4.83 2.96
CA GLY A 306 -14.91 -3.63 2.52
C GLY A 306 -13.91 -3.92 1.38
N ALA A 307 -13.00 -2.99 1.11
CA ALA A 307 -12.05 -3.10 0.00
C ALA A 307 -11.21 -4.40 0.04
N MET A 308 -10.76 -4.83 1.24
CA MET A 308 -10.00 -6.09 1.37
C MET A 308 -10.85 -7.32 1.13
N GLY A 309 -12.07 -7.39 1.71
CA GLY A 309 -12.98 -8.51 1.49
C GLY A 309 -13.39 -8.65 0.02
N GLN A 310 -13.64 -7.55 -0.67
CA GLN A 310 -13.92 -7.56 -2.12
C GLN A 310 -12.70 -8.00 -2.94
N ALA A 311 -11.50 -7.52 -2.61
CA ALA A 311 -10.27 -7.98 -3.26
C ALA A 311 -10.06 -9.48 -3.07
N MET A 312 -10.30 -10.00 -1.85
CA MET A 312 -10.22 -11.42 -1.53
C MET A 312 -11.23 -12.24 -2.33
N ALA A 313 -12.51 -11.82 -2.36
CA ALA A 313 -13.57 -12.50 -3.13
C ALA A 313 -13.22 -12.61 -4.61
N VAL A 314 -12.72 -11.52 -5.22
CA VAL A 314 -12.31 -11.50 -6.62
C VAL A 314 -11.10 -12.42 -6.85
N GLN A 315 -10.07 -12.38 -6.01
CA GLN A 315 -8.89 -13.23 -6.19
C GLN A 315 -9.24 -14.71 -6.01
N LEU A 316 -10.01 -15.07 -5.00
CA LEU A 316 -10.48 -16.45 -4.81
C LEU A 316 -11.33 -16.94 -5.97
N ALA A 317 -12.18 -16.10 -6.57
CA ALA A 317 -12.96 -16.46 -7.74
C ALA A 317 -12.11 -16.59 -9.01
N GLN A 318 -11.09 -15.73 -9.19
CA GLN A 318 -10.21 -15.72 -10.37
C GLN A 318 -9.19 -16.84 -10.37
N ILE A 319 -8.48 -17.02 -9.27
CA ILE A 319 -7.33 -17.93 -9.18
C ILE A 319 -7.56 -19.10 -8.22
N GLY A 320 -8.72 -19.19 -7.59
CA GLY A 320 -9.12 -20.30 -6.72
C GLY A 320 -9.64 -21.54 -7.49
N SER A 321 -9.18 -21.76 -8.72
CA SER A 321 -9.43 -23.01 -9.46
C SER A 321 -8.43 -24.07 -8.99
N PHE A 322 -8.90 -24.94 -8.10
CA PHE A 322 -8.09 -25.98 -7.46
C PHE A 322 -8.22 -27.34 -8.17
N PRO A 323 -7.38 -28.33 -7.82
CA PRO A 323 -7.40 -29.66 -8.44
C PRO A 323 -8.73 -30.42 -8.32
N ASN A 324 -9.61 -30.03 -7.40
CA ASN A 324 -10.95 -30.59 -7.26
C ASN A 324 -11.87 -30.28 -8.44
N LEU A 325 -11.56 -29.26 -9.26
CA LEU A 325 -12.31 -28.83 -10.43
C LEU A 325 -13.77 -28.47 -10.12
N GLN A 326 -14.10 -28.24 -8.86
CA GLN A 326 -15.43 -27.84 -8.39
C GLN A 326 -15.55 -26.32 -8.30
N ARG A 327 -16.78 -25.82 -8.42
CA ARG A 327 -17.08 -24.42 -8.22
C ARG A 327 -17.01 -24.07 -6.74
N ASN A 328 -16.28 -23.02 -6.40
CA ASN A 328 -16.13 -22.54 -5.04
C ASN A 328 -17.45 -22.02 -4.46
N ARG A 329 -17.69 -22.26 -3.17
CA ARG A 329 -18.79 -21.67 -2.40
C ARG A 329 -18.29 -20.51 -1.58
N PHE A 330 -19.12 -19.48 -1.44
CA PHE A 330 -18.83 -18.30 -0.62
C PHE A 330 -20.00 -17.99 0.32
N THR A 331 -19.67 -17.69 1.57
CA THR A 331 -20.55 -16.98 2.50
C THR A 331 -19.88 -15.65 2.81
N ILE A 332 -20.46 -14.55 2.35
CA ILE A 332 -19.91 -13.21 2.48
C ILE A 332 -20.79 -12.43 3.47
N ALA A 333 -20.22 -12.05 4.60
CA ALA A 333 -20.96 -11.43 5.68
C ALA A 333 -20.38 -10.08 6.10
N ASP A 334 -21.26 -9.09 6.24
CA ASP A 334 -20.90 -7.75 6.73
C ASP A 334 -22.12 -7.12 7.43
N HIS A 335 -21.87 -6.06 8.22
CA HIS A 335 -22.90 -5.27 8.85
C HIS A 335 -23.77 -4.50 7.82
N ASP A 336 -23.14 -3.86 6.85
CA ASP A 336 -23.79 -3.12 5.76
C ASP A 336 -23.67 -3.86 4.42
N ILE A 337 -23.94 -5.16 4.40
CA ILE A 337 -23.67 -6.00 3.23
C ILE A 337 -24.42 -5.51 1.98
N LYS A 338 -25.63 -4.98 2.10
CA LYS A 338 -26.40 -4.43 0.96
C LYS A 338 -25.68 -3.28 0.30
N LYS A 339 -25.10 -2.39 1.10
CA LYS A 339 -24.37 -1.21 0.62
C LYS A 339 -23.10 -1.60 -0.14
N SER A 340 -22.42 -2.66 0.25
CA SER A 340 -21.18 -3.13 -0.40
C SER A 340 -21.44 -4.16 -1.50
N ALA A 341 -22.43 -5.04 -1.35
CA ALA A 341 -22.74 -6.08 -2.32
C ALA A 341 -23.37 -5.53 -3.61
N SER A 342 -24.31 -4.57 -3.53
CA SER A 342 -24.96 -4.03 -4.74
C SER A 342 -23.97 -3.40 -5.74
N PRO A 343 -23.04 -2.50 -5.35
CA PRO A 343 -22.03 -2.00 -6.29
C PRO A 343 -21.07 -3.09 -6.76
N PHE A 344 -20.70 -4.03 -5.90
CA PHE A 344 -19.84 -5.15 -6.24
C PHE A 344 -20.48 -6.03 -7.33
N LEU A 345 -21.73 -6.42 -7.16
CA LEU A 345 -22.46 -7.26 -8.13
C LEU A 345 -22.80 -6.52 -9.42
N ALA A 346 -23.10 -5.22 -9.35
CA ALA A 346 -23.23 -4.39 -10.55
C ALA A 346 -21.95 -4.41 -11.40
N ARG A 347 -20.79 -4.47 -10.74
CA ARG A 347 -19.48 -4.57 -11.40
C ARG A 347 -19.17 -5.98 -11.88
N TYR A 348 -19.45 -6.99 -11.07
CA TYR A 348 -19.19 -8.40 -11.36
C TYR A 348 -20.51 -9.18 -11.51
N PRO A 349 -21.31 -8.90 -12.56
CA PRO A 349 -22.68 -9.41 -12.68
C PRO A 349 -22.72 -10.93 -12.88
N ARG A 350 -21.57 -11.56 -13.13
CA ARG A 350 -21.40 -13.00 -13.28
C ARG A 350 -20.58 -13.64 -12.16
N PHE A 351 -20.48 -12.94 -11.02
CA PHE A 351 -19.79 -13.47 -9.85
C PHE A 351 -20.49 -14.70 -9.30
N THR A 352 -21.84 -14.65 -9.14
CA THR A 352 -22.63 -15.71 -8.54
C THR A 352 -23.95 -15.94 -9.23
N SER A 353 -24.43 -17.20 -9.19
CA SER A 353 -25.75 -17.63 -9.66
C SER A 353 -26.90 -17.15 -8.76
N TRP A 354 -26.61 -16.51 -7.67
CA TRP A 354 -27.56 -16.11 -6.64
C TRP A 354 -28.59 -15.08 -7.10
N MET A 355 -28.40 -14.54 -8.29
CA MET A 355 -29.28 -13.60 -8.95
C MET A 355 -30.42 -14.26 -9.77
N ASP A 356 -30.49 -15.59 -9.82
CA ASP A 356 -31.28 -16.28 -10.81
C ASP A 356 -32.32 -17.24 -10.20
N ASP A 357 -32.98 -16.83 -9.14
CA ASP A 357 -34.33 -17.38 -9.02
C ASP A 357 -35.24 -16.54 -9.92
N ASN A 358 -36.12 -17.20 -10.64
CA ASN A 358 -37.02 -16.69 -11.69
C ASN A 358 -37.64 -15.28 -11.52
N SER A 359 -37.28 -14.52 -10.53
CA SER A 359 -37.81 -13.19 -10.18
C SER A 359 -36.88 -12.02 -10.59
N GLY A 360 -35.63 -12.27 -11.03
CA GLY A 360 -34.68 -11.21 -11.35
C GLY A 360 -34.30 -10.32 -10.14
N GLN A 361 -34.43 -10.83 -8.93
CA GLN A 361 -34.20 -10.08 -7.72
C GLN A 361 -32.91 -10.51 -7.03
N LEU A 362 -32.10 -9.53 -6.54
CA LEU A 362 -30.96 -9.77 -5.69
C LEU A 362 -31.44 -10.25 -4.31
N GLY A 363 -31.06 -11.45 -3.93
CA GLY A 363 -31.35 -11.93 -2.59
C GLY A 363 -30.18 -11.66 -1.63
N VAL A 364 -30.40 -10.86 -0.62
CA VAL A 364 -29.53 -10.69 0.53
C VAL A 364 -30.18 -11.33 1.74
N ALA A 365 -29.48 -12.26 2.39
CA ALA A 365 -30.00 -12.88 3.59
C ALA A 365 -29.62 -12.06 4.83
N SER A 366 -30.62 -11.64 5.58
CA SER A 366 -30.41 -11.04 6.90
C SER A 366 -30.49 -12.14 7.98
N PHE A 367 -29.47 -12.21 8.83
CA PHE A 367 -29.52 -13.11 9.97
C PHE A 367 -30.40 -12.53 11.07
N SER A 368 -31.49 -13.21 11.40
CA SER A 368 -32.33 -12.86 12.53
C SER A 368 -32.01 -13.76 13.74
N PRO A 369 -31.40 -13.21 14.80
CA PRO A 369 -31.11 -13.99 16.03
C PRO A 369 -32.35 -14.56 16.70
N GLN A 370 -33.52 -13.92 16.52
CA GLN A 370 -34.77 -14.30 17.16
C GLN A 370 -35.47 -15.47 16.45
N ALA A 371 -35.38 -15.52 15.11
CA ALA A 371 -36.04 -16.52 14.30
C ALA A 371 -35.21 -17.75 13.98
N ASP A 372 -33.94 -17.74 14.30
CA ASP A 372 -32.95 -18.77 13.91
C ASP A 372 -32.98 -19.13 12.41
N GLN A 373 -33.39 -18.18 11.57
CA GLN A 373 -33.54 -18.32 10.13
C GLN A 373 -32.95 -17.14 9.38
N TRP A 374 -32.51 -17.41 8.15
CA TRP A 374 -32.12 -16.36 7.22
C TRP A 374 -33.39 -15.73 6.65
N ASP A 375 -33.51 -14.41 6.78
CA ASP A 375 -34.58 -13.65 6.12
C ASP A 375 -34.02 -13.03 4.83
N TRP A 376 -34.67 -13.38 3.72
CA TRP A 376 -34.22 -13.01 2.38
C TRP A 376 -35.03 -11.82 1.86
N ASN A 377 -34.41 -10.67 1.74
CA ASN A 377 -34.92 -9.49 1.05
C ASN A 377 -34.51 -9.54 -0.43
N LYS A 378 -35.43 -9.46 -1.35
CA LYS A 378 -35.18 -9.52 -2.79
C LYS A 378 -35.25 -8.12 -3.41
N GLU A 379 -34.24 -7.70 -4.14
CA GLU A 379 -34.19 -6.46 -4.90
C GLU A 379 -34.18 -6.76 -6.41
N PRO A 380 -34.96 -6.02 -7.25
CA PRO A 380 -35.06 -6.29 -8.67
C PRO A 380 -33.75 -5.96 -9.41
N LEU A 381 -33.38 -6.83 -10.35
CA LEU A 381 -32.23 -6.68 -11.22
C LEU A 381 -32.60 -6.40 -12.66
N PRO A 382 -31.71 -5.85 -13.50
CA PRO A 382 -31.94 -5.68 -14.91
C PRO A 382 -32.21 -7.01 -15.61
N GLN A 383 -33.20 -7.05 -16.51
CA GLN A 383 -33.54 -8.25 -17.29
C GLN A 383 -32.34 -8.77 -18.08
N GLU A 384 -32.02 -10.05 -17.91
CA GLU A 384 -30.95 -10.72 -18.63
C GLU A 384 -31.48 -11.55 -19.82
N ILE A 385 -30.68 -11.58 -20.91
CA ILE A 385 -30.95 -12.48 -22.05
C ILE A 385 -30.58 -13.89 -21.58
N LYS A 386 -31.62 -14.76 -21.46
CA LYS A 386 -31.40 -16.19 -21.17
C LYS A 386 -30.85 -16.88 -22.41
N VAL A 387 -29.67 -17.50 -22.25
CA VAL A 387 -29.13 -18.42 -23.25
C VAL A 387 -29.34 -19.83 -22.72
N ASP A 388 -30.26 -20.56 -23.32
CA ASP A 388 -30.54 -21.96 -22.97
C ASP A 388 -29.44 -22.87 -23.55
N ALA A 389 -28.41 -23.13 -22.75
CA ALA A 389 -27.34 -24.06 -23.10
C ALA A 389 -26.89 -24.81 -21.83
N PRO A 390 -27.17 -26.11 -21.73
CA PRO A 390 -26.91 -26.90 -20.51
C PRO A 390 -25.42 -27.01 -20.17
N ASP A 391 -24.54 -26.88 -21.15
CA ASP A 391 -23.09 -26.94 -20.97
C ASP A 391 -22.46 -25.57 -20.67
N ALA A 392 -23.20 -24.48 -20.74
CA ALA A 392 -22.68 -23.13 -20.50
C ALA A 392 -22.42 -22.87 -19.02
N ILE A 393 -21.29 -22.25 -18.71
CA ILE A 393 -20.97 -21.77 -17.36
C ILE A 393 -21.45 -20.31 -17.27
N GLN A 394 -22.43 -20.07 -16.43
CA GLN A 394 -23.07 -18.76 -16.33
C GLN A 394 -22.43 -17.86 -15.26
N TYR A 395 -21.88 -18.45 -14.19
CA TYR A 395 -21.36 -17.74 -13.03
C TYR A 395 -20.02 -18.31 -12.55
N ALA A 396 -19.17 -17.44 -12.00
CA ALA A 396 -17.83 -17.82 -11.54
C ALA A 396 -17.83 -18.68 -10.27
N CYS A 397 -18.77 -18.44 -9.36
CA CYS A 397 -18.87 -19.15 -8.08
C CYS A 397 -20.33 -19.22 -7.59
N ASN A 398 -20.55 -19.90 -6.47
CA ASN A 398 -21.81 -19.90 -5.73
C ASN A 398 -21.61 -19.05 -4.47
N ALA A 399 -22.29 -17.92 -4.33
CA ALA A 399 -22.11 -17.02 -3.19
C ALA A 399 -23.47 -16.66 -2.56
N GLU A 400 -23.49 -16.58 -1.24
CA GLU A 400 -24.53 -15.97 -0.45
C GLU A 400 -23.99 -14.72 0.27
N PHE A 401 -24.81 -13.69 0.35
CA PHE A 401 -24.50 -12.45 1.07
C PHE A 401 -25.35 -12.35 2.32
N VAL A 402 -24.70 -12.16 3.47
CA VAL A 402 -25.32 -12.23 4.78
C VAL A 402 -25.15 -10.92 5.51
N GLU A 403 -26.26 -10.31 5.94
CA GLU A 403 -26.24 -9.14 6.79
C GLU A 403 -26.12 -9.57 8.27
N LEU A 404 -25.08 -9.10 8.94
CA LEU A 404 -24.85 -9.38 10.37
C LEU A 404 -25.31 -8.19 11.22
N PRO A 405 -26.18 -8.41 12.21
CA PRO A 405 -26.49 -7.36 13.17
C PRO A 405 -25.22 -6.86 13.86
N GLU A 406 -25.01 -5.54 13.86
CA GLU A 406 -23.87 -4.87 14.49
C GLU A 406 -22.47 -5.34 14.03
N GLY A 407 -22.37 -6.13 12.93
CA GLY A 407 -21.10 -6.61 12.38
C GLY A 407 -20.32 -7.58 13.27
N ARG A 408 -20.98 -8.21 14.24
CA ARG A 408 -20.34 -9.14 15.20
C ARG A 408 -20.77 -10.57 14.92
N SER A 409 -19.86 -11.51 15.15
CA SER A 409 -20.18 -12.93 15.23
C SER A 409 -20.79 -13.24 16.59
N ASP A 410 -21.93 -13.94 16.59
CA ASP A 410 -22.49 -14.55 17.79
C ASP A 410 -22.46 -16.09 17.70
N GLU A 411 -22.76 -16.76 18.81
CA GLU A 411 -22.75 -18.24 18.86
C GLU A 411 -23.72 -18.87 17.85
N ARG A 412 -24.85 -18.21 17.55
CA ARG A 412 -25.85 -18.71 16.59
C ARG A 412 -25.35 -18.62 15.17
N PHE A 413 -24.65 -17.53 14.82
CA PHE A 413 -24.00 -17.39 13.52
C PHE A 413 -22.92 -18.46 13.35
N ALA A 414 -22.04 -18.63 14.36
CA ALA A 414 -21.03 -19.68 14.35
C ALA A 414 -21.63 -21.10 14.24
N ALA A 415 -22.73 -21.38 14.95
CA ALA A 415 -23.46 -22.66 14.85
C ALA A 415 -24.01 -22.90 13.44
N LYS A 416 -24.51 -21.84 12.75
CA LYS A 416 -24.96 -21.97 11.36
C LYS A 416 -23.81 -22.22 10.40
N LEU A 417 -22.69 -21.52 10.56
CA LEU A 417 -21.50 -21.80 9.77
C LEU A 417 -21.03 -23.24 9.99
N ALA A 418 -20.99 -23.71 11.25
CA ALA A 418 -20.58 -25.07 11.58
C ALA A 418 -21.48 -26.12 10.89
N LYS A 419 -22.78 -25.90 10.80
CA LYS A 419 -23.70 -26.77 10.03
C LYS A 419 -23.37 -26.80 8.54
N GLN A 420 -22.93 -25.67 7.96
CA GLN A 420 -22.49 -25.61 6.56
C GLN A 420 -21.13 -26.31 6.33
N PHE A 421 -20.30 -26.39 7.37
CA PHE A 421 -18.98 -27.02 7.33
C PHE A 421 -18.99 -28.53 7.47
N THR A 422 -20.06 -29.10 8.06
CA THR A 422 -20.21 -30.55 8.33
C THR A 422 -20.65 -31.36 7.12
N GLY A 423 -20.84 -30.77 5.95
CA GLY A 423 -21.13 -31.49 4.70
C GLY A 423 -19.94 -32.35 4.24
N ASP A 424 -20.23 -33.56 3.72
CA ASP A 424 -19.20 -34.44 3.18
C ASP A 424 -18.38 -33.71 2.10
N GLY A 425 -17.06 -33.73 2.24
CA GLY A 425 -16.14 -33.10 1.28
C GLY A 425 -16.04 -31.57 1.35
N ILE A 426 -16.72 -30.91 2.27
CA ILE A 426 -16.58 -29.44 2.43
C ILE A 426 -15.25 -29.11 3.08
N LYS A 427 -14.50 -28.18 2.46
CA LYS A 427 -13.25 -27.59 2.99
C LYS A 427 -13.51 -26.13 3.37
N PRO A 428 -13.90 -25.86 4.64
CA PRO A 428 -14.17 -24.51 5.09
C PRO A 428 -12.89 -23.72 5.34
N ILE A 429 -12.86 -22.45 4.94
CA ILE A 429 -11.76 -21.51 5.15
C ILE A 429 -12.37 -20.14 5.43
N VAL A 430 -11.96 -19.52 6.54
CA VAL A 430 -12.50 -18.23 6.96
C VAL A 430 -11.47 -17.12 6.78
N PHE A 431 -11.94 -15.96 6.28
CA PHE A 431 -11.17 -14.73 6.11
C PHE A 431 -11.82 -13.60 6.90
N VAL A 432 -11.08 -12.97 7.80
CA VAL A 432 -11.53 -11.79 8.55
C VAL A 432 -10.90 -10.56 7.93
N CYS A 433 -11.70 -9.73 7.26
CA CYS A 433 -11.29 -8.64 6.37
C CYS A 433 -11.91 -7.27 6.75
N GLY A 434 -12.20 -7.02 8.02
CA GLY A 434 -12.71 -5.74 8.52
C GLY A 434 -11.70 -4.60 8.38
N ARG A 435 -12.13 -3.37 8.71
CA ARG A 435 -11.32 -2.15 8.48
C ARG A 435 -10.17 -1.95 9.47
N GLN A 436 -10.28 -2.47 10.68
CA GLN A 436 -9.31 -2.24 11.77
C GLN A 436 -8.67 -3.53 12.21
N ASP A 437 -7.36 -3.53 12.36
CA ASP A 437 -6.56 -4.69 12.78
C ASP A 437 -7.04 -5.25 14.13
N ARG A 438 -7.37 -4.36 15.09
CA ARG A 438 -7.86 -4.74 16.40
C ARG A 438 -9.17 -5.51 16.31
N ASP A 439 -10.14 -4.98 15.56
CA ASP A 439 -11.46 -5.59 15.42
C ASP A 439 -11.35 -6.93 14.68
N ASN A 440 -10.48 -7.01 13.67
CA ASN A 440 -10.19 -8.25 12.96
C ASN A 440 -9.62 -9.33 13.89
N PHE A 441 -8.67 -8.95 14.75
CA PHE A 441 -8.05 -9.85 15.70
C PHE A 441 -9.10 -10.35 16.72
N GLU A 442 -9.86 -9.44 17.31
CA GLU A 442 -10.89 -9.76 18.30
C GLU A 442 -11.94 -10.71 17.71
N LEU A 443 -12.44 -10.40 16.50
CA LEU A 443 -13.41 -11.24 15.79
C LEU A 443 -12.84 -12.63 15.47
N ALA A 444 -11.57 -12.71 15.04
CA ALA A 444 -10.94 -13.99 14.74
C ALA A 444 -10.80 -14.89 15.97
N VAL A 445 -10.43 -14.32 17.12
CA VAL A 445 -10.32 -15.06 18.40
C VAL A 445 -11.70 -15.53 18.88
N GLN A 446 -12.70 -14.63 18.89
CA GLN A 446 -14.07 -14.99 19.28
C GLN A 446 -14.64 -16.07 18.38
N LEU A 447 -14.48 -15.95 17.06
CA LEU A 447 -14.96 -16.96 16.13
C LEU A 447 -14.25 -18.30 16.30
N ARG A 448 -12.94 -18.30 16.61
CA ARG A 448 -12.18 -19.52 16.91
C ARG A 448 -12.81 -20.26 18.09
N ASP A 449 -13.07 -19.55 19.18
CA ASP A 449 -13.66 -20.14 20.38
C ASP A 449 -15.07 -20.70 20.09
N GLN A 450 -15.90 -19.93 19.41
CA GLN A 450 -17.26 -20.34 19.01
C GLN A 450 -17.27 -21.57 18.09
N LEU A 451 -16.41 -21.60 17.07
CA LEU A 451 -16.28 -22.75 16.17
C LEU A 451 -15.73 -23.97 16.88
N SER A 452 -14.83 -23.81 17.84
CA SER A 452 -14.30 -24.91 18.66
C SER A 452 -15.39 -25.55 19.49
N CYS A 453 -16.29 -24.77 20.09
CA CYS A 453 -17.48 -25.26 20.80
C CYS A 453 -18.46 -26.05 19.89
N GLN A 454 -18.43 -25.80 18.58
CA GLN A 454 -19.23 -26.50 17.58
C GLN A 454 -18.51 -27.70 16.94
N GLY A 455 -17.34 -28.09 17.43
CA GLY A 455 -16.53 -29.19 16.88
C GLY A 455 -15.76 -28.83 15.60
N CYS A 456 -15.65 -27.54 15.27
CA CYS A 456 -14.96 -27.02 14.07
C CYS A 456 -13.63 -26.34 14.43
N ALA A 457 -12.89 -26.85 15.42
CA ALA A 457 -11.61 -26.27 15.87
C ALA A 457 -10.52 -26.27 14.78
N ASP A 458 -10.62 -27.14 13.79
CA ASP A 458 -9.62 -27.30 12.73
C ASP A 458 -9.78 -26.35 11.55
N VAL A 459 -10.84 -25.56 11.47
CA VAL A 459 -11.10 -24.61 10.39
C VAL A 459 -10.05 -23.49 10.40
N PRO A 460 -9.27 -23.26 9.34
CA PRO A 460 -8.31 -22.18 9.31
C PRO A 460 -9.02 -20.81 9.24
N ILE A 461 -8.54 -19.86 10.05
CA ILE A 461 -9.02 -18.47 10.05
C ILE A 461 -7.87 -17.57 9.64
N PHE A 462 -7.95 -17.01 8.44
CA PHE A 462 -7.02 -15.99 7.98
C PHE A 462 -7.48 -14.62 8.45
N VAL A 463 -6.58 -13.85 9.05
CA VAL A 463 -6.91 -12.54 9.61
C VAL A 463 -6.06 -11.44 8.97
N TRP A 464 -6.72 -10.41 8.43
CA TRP A 464 -6.04 -9.28 7.80
C TRP A 464 -5.49 -8.31 8.84
N LEU A 465 -4.16 -8.22 8.95
CA LEU A 465 -3.44 -7.40 9.92
C LEU A 465 -2.31 -6.59 9.24
N PRO A 466 -2.62 -5.60 8.40
CA PRO A 466 -1.59 -4.86 7.67
C PRO A 466 -0.74 -3.91 8.53
N ARG A 467 -1.25 -3.46 9.69
CA ARG A 467 -0.69 -2.35 10.47
C ARG A 467 0.01 -2.78 11.76
N GLN A 468 -0.15 -4.02 12.19
CA GLN A 468 0.36 -4.52 13.47
C GLN A 468 1.27 -5.74 13.29
N PRO A 469 2.51 -5.55 12.80
CA PRO A 469 3.42 -6.67 12.50
C PRO A 469 3.79 -7.48 13.74
N ALA A 470 3.92 -6.86 14.92
CA ALA A 470 4.21 -7.56 16.17
C ALA A 470 3.07 -8.50 16.60
N LEU A 471 1.81 -8.08 16.39
CA LEU A 471 0.65 -8.93 16.64
C LEU A 471 0.59 -10.09 15.64
N ALA A 472 0.84 -9.81 14.36
CA ALA A 472 0.91 -10.84 13.33
C ALA A 472 2.02 -11.87 13.62
N GLU A 473 3.19 -11.44 14.06
CA GLU A 473 4.28 -12.33 14.45
C GLU A 473 3.91 -13.20 15.66
N THR A 474 3.22 -12.63 16.66
CA THR A 474 2.73 -13.36 17.84
C THR A 474 1.75 -14.46 17.43
N LEU A 475 0.80 -14.17 16.55
CA LEU A 475 -0.14 -15.15 16.02
C LEU A 475 0.56 -16.24 15.20
N SER A 476 1.53 -15.87 14.37
CA SER A 476 2.31 -16.84 13.58
C SER A 476 3.07 -17.82 14.46
N ARG A 477 3.53 -17.38 15.63
CA ARG A 477 4.16 -18.26 16.65
C ARG A 477 3.15 -19.18 17.34
N ALA A 478 1.90 -18.74 17.46
CA ALA A 478 0.79 -19.51 18.05
C ALA A 478 0.06 -20.37 17.00
N ALA A 479 0.79 -20.96 16.06
CA ALA A 479 0.24 -21.68 14.88
C ALA A 479 -0.76 -22.82 15.24
N LYS A 480 -0.73 -23.33 16.47
CA LYS A 480 -1.69 -24.34 16.96
C LYS A 480 -3.14 -23.87 16.94
N GLU A 481 -3.36 -22.56 17.07
CA GLU A 481 -4.70 -21.97 17.09
C GLU A 481 -5.33 -21.85 15.69
N LYS A 482 -4.59 -22.13 14.63
CA LYS A 482 -5.04 -21.98 13.22
C LYS A 482 -5.63 -20.61 12.90
N ILE A 483 -5.17 -19.56 13.59
CA ILE A 483 -5.39 -18.16 13.25
C ILE A 483 -4.14 -17.67 12.52
N ILE A 484 -4.27 -17.37 11.23
CA ILE A 484 -3.14 -17.12 10.34
C ILE A 484 -3.21 -15.65 9.87
N PRO A 485 -2.27 -14.80 10.27
CA PRO A 485 -2.23 -13.42 9.83
C PRO A 485 -1.79 -13.32 8.37
N PHE A 486 -2.35 -12.37 7.62
CA PHE A 486 -1.97 -12.09 6.25
C PHE A 486 -1.99 -10.60 5.91
N GLY A 487 -1.43 -10.25 4.76
CA GLY A 487 -1.51 -8.92 4.16
C GLY A 487 -0.65 -7.87 4.86
N GLN A 488 0.44 -8.29 5.50
CA GLN A 488 1.42 -7.36 6.07
C GLN A 488 2.05 -6.51 4.97
N CYS A 489 2.29 -5.22 5.27
CA CYS A 489 2.86 -4.29 4.30
C CYS A 489 4.22 -4.74 3.78
N HIS A 490 5.05 -5.41 4.60
CA HIS A 490 6.39 -5.85 4.19
C HIS A 490 6.39 -6.92 3.08
N THR A 491 5.26 -7.60 2.84
CA THR A 491 5.10 -8.52 1.72
C THR A 491 4.32 -7.86 0.57
N ALA A 492 3.11 -7.38 0.85
CA ALA A 492 2.18 -6.88 -0.17
C ALA A 492 2.60 -5.55 -0.81
N ALA A 493 3.35 -4.71 -0.08
CA ALA A 493 3.87 -3.41 -0.52
C ALA A 493 5.40 -3.40 -0.66
N ALA A 494 6.05 -4.57 -0.72
CA ALA A 494 7.49 -4.66 -0.89
C ALA A 494 7.94 -3.98 -2.19
N TYR A 495 9.04 -3.24 -2.13
CA TYR A 495 9.61 -2.53 -3.28
C TYR A 495 9.75 -3.43 -4.51
N GLN A 496 10.25 -4.66 -4.34
CA GLN A 496 10.42 -5.61 -5.42
C GLN A 496 9.10 -6.11 -6.01
N GLU A 497 8.07 -6.29 -5.18
CA GLU A 497 6.74 -6.72 -5.63
C GLU A 497 6.01 -5.61 -6.40
N ILE A 498 6.38 -4.35 -6.17
CA ILE A 498 5.83 -3.22 -6.93
C ILE A 498 6.61 -3.00 -8.23
N THR A 499 7.95 -3.06 -8.19
CA THR A 499 8.80 -2.67 -9.33
C THR A 499 9.10 -3.80 -10.30
N ASP A 500 9.15 -5.05 -9.81
CA ASP A 500 9.47 -6.24 -10.59
C ASP A 500 8.68 -7.47 -10.06
N PRO A 501 7.33 -7.44 -10.13
CA PRO A 501 6.53 -8.54 -9.61
C PRO A 501 6.73 -9.82 -10.42
N LEU A 502 6.81 -10.96 -9.71
CA LEU A 502 6.94 -12.29 -10.33
C LEU A 502 5.84 -12.55 -11.36
N ARG A 503 4.61 -12.12 -11.05
CA ARG A 503 3.46 -12.23 -11.96
C ARG A 503 3.67 -11.53 -13.31
N GLU A 504 4.37 -10.40 -13.34
CA GLU A 504 4.68 -9.67 -14.56
C GLU A 504 5.69 -10.48 -15.42
N ARG A 505 6.72 -11.01 -14.78
CA ARG A 505 7.74 -11.84 -15.44
C ARG A 505 7.15 -13.12 -16.05
N ILE A 506 6.33 -13.84 -15.30
CA ILE A 506 5.63 -15.02 -15.81
C ILE A 506 4.63 -14.62 -16.90
N GLY A 507 3.87 -13.54 -16.71
CA GLY A 507 2.91 -13.03 -17.70
C GLY A 507 3.57 -12.69 -19.04
N GLN A 508 4.76 -12.09 -19.02
CA GLN A 508 5.56 -11.83 -20.21
C GLN A 508 5.95 -13.14 -20.91
N LYS A 509 6.38 -14.16 -20.15
CA LYS A 509 6.74 -15.47 -20.71
C LYS A 509 5.54 -16.20 -21.33
N ILE A 510 4.37 -16.09 -20.72
CA ILE A 510 3.12 -16.59 -21.29
C ILE A 510 2.87 -15.94 -22.65
N GLN A 511 3.04 -14.64 -22.76
CA GLN A 511 2.83 -13.92 -24.01
C GLN A 511 3.89 -14.27 -25.06
N GLU A 512 5.16 -14.33 -24.69
CA GLU A 512 6.24 -14.72 -25.59
C GLU A 512 5.96 -16.09 -26.22
N ALA A 513 5.55 -17.06 -25.40
CA ALA A 513 5.19 -18.39 -25.87
C ALA A 513 3.97 -18.39 -26.81
N TYR A 514 2.96 -17.55 -26.51
CA TYR A 514 1.82 -17.37 -27.41
C TYR A 514 2.24 -16.80 -28.77
N GLU A 515 3.06 -15.75 -28.78
CA GLU A 515 3.55 -15.10 -29.99
C GLU A 515 4.44 -16.04 -30.85
N GLU A 516 5.22 -16.93 -30.21
CA GLU A 516 6.01 -17.94 -30.91
C GLU A 516 5.13 -18.91 -31.68
N ARG A 517 4.05 -19.39 -31.07
CA ARG A 517 3.12 -20.32 -31.71
C ARG A 517 2.33 -19.69 -32.84
N GLU A 518 1.85 -18.47 -32.65
CA GLU A 518 1.15 -17.75 -33.73
C GLU A 518 2.09 -17.54 -34.93
N ALA A 519 3.37 -17.24 -34.66
CA ALA A 519 4.37 -17.13 -35.71
C ALA A 519 4.63 -18.47 -36.43
N GLU A 520 4.73 -19.58 -35.70
CA GLU A 520 4.88 -20.92 -36.28
C GLU A 520 3.65 -21.31 -37.09
N ALA A 521 2.45 -21.09 -36.57
CA ALA A 521 1.20 -21.37 -37.28
C ALA A 521 1.06 -20.54 -38.56
N ALA A 522 1.46 -19.28 -38.53
CA ALA A 522 1.48 -18.39 -39.71
C ALA A 522 2.51 -18.86 -40.73
N SER A 523 3.72 -19.25 -40.29
CA SER A 523 4.76 -19.79 -41.15
C SER A 523 4.31 -21.06 -41.88
N LEU A 524 3.63 -21.96 -41.19
CA LEU A 524 3.07 -23.20 -41.81
C LEU A 524 2.02 -22.88 -42.87
N LYS A 525 1.34 -21.75 -42.78
CA LYS A 525 0.37 -21.25 -43.76
C LYS A 525 0.97 -20.33 -44.82
N GLY A 526 2.29 -20.08 -44.79
CA GLY A 526 3.00 -19.17 -45.70
C GLY A 526 2.63 -17.69 -45.47
N GLN A 527 2.20 -17.33 -44.28
CA GLN A 527 1.81 -15.98 -43.92
C GLN A 527 2.92 -15.31 -43.08
N GLU A 528 3.12 -14.01 -43.28
CA GLU A 528 3.98 -13.21 -42.42
C GLU A 528 3.27 -12.90 -41.09
N TYR A 529 3.97 -13.05 -39.98
CA TYR A 529 3.50 -12.71 -38.65
C TYR A 529 4.48 -11.75 -37.95
N SER A 530 3.96 -10.60 -37.50
CA SER A 530 4.74 -9.63 -36.73
C SER A 530 4.50 -9.84 -35.24
N ARG A 531 5.53 -10.33 -34.53
CA ARG A 531 5.46 -10.54 -33.07
C ARG A 531 5.27 -9.22 -32.35
N LYS A 532 4.34 -9.18 -31.41
CA LYS A 532 4.06 -8.01 -30.55
C LYS A 532 4.94 -8.03 -29.32
N LYS A 533 5.55 -6.90 -29.00
CA LYS A 533 6.26 -6.75 -27.72
C LYS A 533 5.25 -6.62 -26.58
N TRP A 534 5.65 -7.01 -25.37
CA TRP A 534 4.80 -6.91 -24.17
C TRP A 534 4.18 -5.51 -23.98
N ALA A 535 4.97 -4.44 -24.21
CA ALA A 535 4.50 -3.07 -24.09
C ALA A 535 3.40 -2.70 -25.10
N ASP A 536 3.39 -3.35 -26.28
CA ASP A 536 2.46 -3.04 -27.38
C ASP A 536 1.14 -3.81 -27.26
N ILE A 537 1.02 -4.70 -26.25
CA ILE A 537 -0.16 -5.52 -26.04
C ILE A 537 -1.18 -4.73 -25.22
N PRO A 538 -2.47 -4.71 -25.62
CA PRO A 538 -3.52 -4.06 -24.85
C PRO A 538 -3.53 -4.55 -23.40
N ASP A 539 -3.72 -3.63 -22.44
CA ASP A 539 -3.59 -3.94 -21.01
C ASP A 539 -4.54 -5.05 -20.51
N GLY A 540 -5.73 -5.18 -21.13
CA GLY A 540 -6.65 -6.28 -20.82
C GLY A 540 -6.08 -7.68 -21.11
N PHE A 541 -5.25 -7.83 -22.15
CA PHE A 541 -4.55 -9.08 -22.45
C PHE A 541 -3.35 -9.28 -21.51
N ARG A 542 -2.60 -8.20 -21.21
CA ARG A 542 -1.54 -8.26 -20.20
C ARG A 542 -2.08 -8.68 -18.84
N GLU A 543 -3.24 -8.14 -18.45
CA GLU A 543 -3.88 -8.52 -17.19
C GLU A 543 -4.34 -9.98 -17.18
N SER A 544 -4.88 -10.49 -18.28
CA SER A 544 -5.23 -11.91 -18.39
C SER A 544 -3.99 -12.81 -18.19
N ASN A 545 -2.86 -12.43 -18.79
CA ASN A 545 -1.60 -13.15 -18.62
C ASN A 545 -1.06 -13.04 -17.18
N ARG A 546 -1.24 -11.89 -16.50
CA ARG A 546 -0.89 -11.74 -15.08
C ARG A 546 -1.73 -12.63 -14.16
N VAL A 547 -3.03 -12.75 -14.43
CA VAL A 547 -3.93 -13.64 -13.69
C VAL A 547 -3.56 -15.11 -13.93
N ALA A 548 -3.21 -15.48 -15.17
CA ALA A 548 -2.70 -16.80 -15.48
C ALA A 548 -1.37 -17.09 -14.77
N ALA A 549 -0.50 -16.07 -14.65
CA ALA A 549 0.76 -16.16 -13.91
C ALA A 549 0.53 -16.40 -12.40
N ASP A 550 -0.39 -15.67 -11.78
CA ASP A 550 -0.76 -15.90 -10.37
C ASP A 550 -1.26 -17.34 -10.18
N HIS A 551 -2.11 -17.84 -11.07
CA HIS A 551 -2.62 -19.22 -10.99
C HIS A 551 -1.54 -20.27 -11.30
N MET A 552 -0.49 -19.92 -12.04
CA MET A 552 0.64 -20.82 -12.29
C MET A 552 1.32 -21.28 -11.00
N LEU A 553 1.38 -20.39 -9.98
CA LEU A 553 1.96 -20.75 -8.68
C LEU A 553 1.17 -21.87 -8.00
N ILE A 554 -0.15 -21.87 -8.13
CA ILE A 554 -1.02 -22.95 -7.62
C ILE A 554 -0.81 -24.24 -8.40
N LYS A 555 -0.69 -24.17 -9.73
CA LYS A 555 -0.42 -25.34 -10.58
C LYS A 555 0.94 -25.97 -10.27
N LEU A 556 1.97 -25.15 -10.04
CA LEU A 556 3.30 -25.64 -9.65
C LEU A 556 3.23 -26.38 -8.30
N ARG A 557 2.49 -25.87 -7.34
CA ARG A 557 2.29 -26.56 -6.05
C ARG A 557 1.55 -27.90 -6.22
N ARG A 558 0.62 -28.01 -7.14
CA ARG A 558 -0.04 -29.30 -7.46
C ARG A 558 0.96 -30.37 -7.89
N VAL A 559 2.06 -30.00 -8.52
CA VAL A 559 3.14 -30.92 -8.93
C VAL A 559 4.32 -30.94 -7.96
N GLY A 560 4.14 -30.43 -6.75
CA GLY A 560 5.16 -30.44 -5.69
C GLY A 560 6.33 -29.49 -5.95
N VAL A 561 6.10 -28.41 -6.69
CA VAL A 561 7.12 -27.42 -7.06
C VAL A 561 6.67 -26.03 -6.64
N GLU A 562 7.61 -25.23 -6.19
CA GLU A 562 7.40 -23.80 -5.97
C GLU A 562 8.48 -22.97 -6.65
N ILE A 563 8.13 -21.74 -7.02
CA ILE A 563 9.06 -20.77 -7.57
C ILE A 563 9.39 -19.74 -6.49
N VAL A 564 10.68 -19.48 -6.30
CA VAL A 564 11.16 -18.53 -5.30
C VAL A 564 12.19 -17.59 -5.90
N ARG A 565 12.28 -16.38 -5.40
CA ARG A 565 13.31 -15.44 -5.82
C ARG A 565 14.69 -15.93 -5.34
N ARG A 566 15.69 -15.85 -6.22
CA ARG A 566 17.08 -16.17 -5.88
C ARG A 566 17.62 -15.10 -4.93
N THR A 567 18.13 -15.52 -3.78
CA THR A 567 18.71 -14.62 -2.77
C THR A 567 20.21 -14.46 -2.90
N THR A 568 20.90 -15.47 -3.43
CA THR A 568 22.35 -15.42 -3.69
C THR A 568 22.67 -15.99 -5.08
N PRO A 569 23.74 -15.55 -5.75
CA PRO A 569 24.13 -16.05 -7.08
C PRO A 569 24.40 -17.55 -7.11
N GLU A 570 24.86 -18.14 -6.00
CA GLU A 570 25.22 -19.55 -5.87
C GLU A 570 24.01 -20.46 -5.71
N GLN A 571 22.85 -19.92 -5.37
CA GLN A 571 21.63 -20.68 -5.17
C GLN A 571 21.15 -21.30 -6.48
N LYS A 572 21.18 -22.64 -6.53
CA LYS A 572 20.77 -23.40 -7.72
C LYS A 572 19.35 -23.91 -7.56
N GLY A 573 18.57 -23.80 -8.63
CA GLY A 573 17.24 -24.42 -8.73
C GLY A 573 17.34 -25.94 -8.88
N GLY A 574 16.26 -26.63 -8.47
CA GLY A 574 16.09 -28.05 -8.75
C GLY A 574 15.90 -28.31 -10.26
N ARG A 575 16.37 -29.44 -10.74
CA ARG A 575 16.00 -29.93 -12.09
C ARG A 575 14.72 -30.74 -11.95
N PHE A 576 13.68 -30.35 -12.65
CA PHE A 576 12.40 -31.02 -12.67
C PHE A 576 12.18 -31.66 -14.06
N THR A 577 11.41 -32.76 -14.11
CA THR A 577 11.12 -33.47 -15.36
C THR A 577 10.29 -32.65 -16.30
N LYS A 578 10.65 -32.62 -17.58
CA LYS A 578 10.02 -31.82 -18.63
C LYS A 578 8.60 -32.25 -19.02
N LYS A 579 8.17 -33.47 -18.68
CA LYS A 579 6.88 -34.02 -19.08
C LYS A 579 6.06 -34.39 -17.86
N PHE A 580 4.85 -33.87 -17.78
CA PHE A 580 3.84 -34.31 -16.83
C PHE A 580 3.26 -35.65 -17.27
N ARG A 581 2.83 -36.48 -16.29
CA ARG A 581 1.94 -37.60 -16.57
C ARG A 581 0.66 -37.09 -17.18
N GLU A 582 0.05 -37.84 -18.11
CA GLU A 582 -1.12 -37.38 -18.86
C GLU A 582 -2.30 -36.95 -17.95
N ASP A 583 -2.56 -37.72 -16.88
CA ASP A 583 -3.60 -37.37 -15.89
C ASP A 583 -3.34 -36.02 -15.23
N THR A 584 -2.07 -35.79 -14.84
CA THR A 584 -1.66 -34.51 -14.22
C THR A 584 -1.79 -33.36 -15.23
N ARG A 585 -1.31 -33.59 -16.46
CA ARG A 585 -1.40 -32.60 -17.55
C ARG A 585 -2.85 -32.21 -17.82
N ARG A 586 -3.74 -33.21 -17.90
CA ARG A 586 -5.19 -32.98 -18.09
C ARG A 586 -5.81 -32.21 -16.92
N THR A 587 -5.46 -32.54 -15.68
CA THR A 587 -5.92 -31.79 -14.49
C THR A 587 -5.50 -30.34 -14.53
N LEU A 588 -4.22 -30.09 -14.85
CA LEU A 588 -3.69 -28.72 -14.94
C LEU A 588 -4.37 -27.91 -16.08
N ALA A 589 -4.64 -28.54 -17.23
CA ALA A 589 -5.34 -27.91 -18.33
C ALA A 589 -6.81 -27.58 -17.95
N LYS A 590 -7.51 -28.48 -17.24
CA LYS A 590 -8.84 -28.21 -16.69
C LYS A 590 -8.82 -27.05 -15.69
N MET A 591 -7.85 -27.03 -14.79
CA MET A 591 -7.67 -25.90 -13.85
C MET A 591 -7.48 -24.58 -14.59
N GLU A 592 -6.69 -24.56 -15.67
CA GLU A 592 -6.50 -23.35 -16.49
C GLU A 592 -7.77 -22.94 -17.19
N HIS A 593 -8.49 -23.87 -17.78
CA HIS A 593 -9.75 -23.60 -18.44
C HIS A 593 -10.76 -22.93 -17.49
N TYR A 594 -11.00 -23.53 -16.31
CA TYR A 594 -11.94 -22.99 -15.35
C TYR A 594 -11.48 -21.63 -14.75
N ARG A 595 -10.17 -21.44 -14.58
CA ARG A 595 -9.62 -20.13 -14.24
C ARG A 595 -9.96 -19.08 -15.32
N TRP A 596 -9.69 -19.43 -16.58
CA TRP A 596 -9.96 -18.54 -17.72
C TRP A 596 -11.45 -18.22 -17.84
N VAL A 597 -12.31 -19.21 -17.69
CA VAL A 597 -13.77 -19.03 -17.68
C VAL A 597 -14.19 -18.09 -16.56
N ALA A 598 -13.69 -18.30 -15.32
CA ALA A 598 -14.01 -17.43 -14.19
C ALA A 598 -13.54 -15.99 -14.43
N GLU A 599 -12.34 -15.79 -14.96
CA GLU A 599 -11.84 -14.45 -15.33
C GLU A 599 -12.76 -13.78 -16.37
N ARG A 600 -13.18 -14.50 -17.41
CA ARG A 600 -14.09 -13.98 -18.45
C ARG A 600 -15.46 -13.61 -17.87
N LEU A 601 -16.01 -14.45 -17.02
CA LEU A 601 -17.29 -14.20 -16.35
C LEU A 601 -17.21 -12.96 -15.44
N LEU A 602 -16.15 -12.82 -14.64
CA LEU A 602 -15.93 -11.64 -13.82
C LEU A 602 -15.73 -10.36 -14.65
N ALA A 603 -15.16 -10.48 -15.85
CA ALA A 603 -15.10 -9.39 -16.82
C ALA A 603 -16.43 -9.15 -17.58
N GLY A 604 -17.51 -9.84 -17.20
CA GLY A 604 -18.85 -9.68 -17.78
C GLY A 604 -19.05 -10.39 -19.12
N TRP A 605 -18.18 -11.34 -19.50
CA TRP A 605 -18.35 -12.16 -20.69
C TRP A 605 -19.43 -13.21 -20.47
N ARG A 606 -20.04 -13.66 -21.57
CA ARG A 606 -21.13 -14.64 -21.59
C ARG A 606 -20.86 -15.73 -22.62
N TYR A 607 -21.51 -16.87 -22.44
CA TYR A 607 -21.52 -17.94 -23.42
C TYR A 607 -22.28 -17.53 -24.70
N ILE A 608 -21.82 -18.04 -25.85
CA ILE A 608 -22.49 -17.99 -27.14
C ILE A 608 -22.44 -19.38 -27.76
N PRO A 609 -23.56 -19.90 -28.36
CA PRO A 609 -23.59 -21.19 -29.00
C PRO A 609 -22.60 -21.30 -30.15
N LYS A 610 -22.02 -22.51 -30.36
CA LYS A 610 -21.25 -22.81 -31.57
C LYS A 610 -22.18 -22.76 -32.80
N GLY A 611 -21.67 -22.20 -33.91
CA GLY A 611 -22.41 -22.08 -35.15
C GLY A 611 -23.21 -20.79 -35.31
N THR A 612 -23.10 -19.87 -34.35
CA THR A 612 -23.58 -18.49 -34.52
C THR A 612 -22.91 -17.85 -35.71
N SER A 613 -23.63 -17.13 -36.58
CA SER A 613 -23.11 -16.55 -37.80
C SER A 613 -22.00 -15.51 -37.54
N ASP A 614 -21.11 -15.31 -38.50
CA ASP A 614 -20.02 -14.31 -38.36
C ASP A 614 -20.51 -12.89 -38.07
N ALA A 615 -21.67 -12.50 -38.63
CA ALA A 615 -22.30 -11.22 -38.37
C ALA A 615 -22.78 -11.11 -36.92
N GLU A 616 -23.43 -12.17 -36.40
CA GLU A 616 -23.87 -12.25 -35.02
C GLU A 616 -22.68 -12.32 -34.07
N ILE A 617 -21.62 -13.08 -34.41
CA ILE A 617 -20.38 -13.13 -33.64
C ILE A 617 -19.75 -11.75 -33.54
N SER A 618 -19.74 -10.94 -34.60
CA SER A 618 -19.20 -9.59 -34.57
C SER A 618 -19.96 -8.69 -33.60
N GLU A 619 -21.28 -8.76 -33.56
CA GLU A 619 -22.08 -8.05 -32.57
C GLU A 619 -21.89 -8.58 -31.16
N TYR A 620 -21.88 -9.88 -30.98
CA TYR A 620 -21.66 -10.54 -29.68
C TYR A 620 -20.24 -10.31 -29.13
N LYS A 621 -19.19 -10.27 -29.98
CA LYS A 621 -17.83 -9.88 -29.54
C LYS A 621 -17.82 -8.49 -28.94
N ARG A 622 -18.57 -7.54 -29.52
CA ARG A 622 -18.75 -6.22 -28.90
C ARG A 622 -19.47 -6.27 -27.55
N ARG A 623 -20.35 -7.26 -27.36
CA ARG A 623 -21.11 -7.50 -26.11
C ARG A 623 -20.40 -8.45 -25.14
N ARG A 624 -19.15 -8.85 -25.41
CA ARG A 624 -18.36 -9.79 -24.60
C ARG A 624 -18.99 -11.19 -24.52
N PHE A 625 -19.15 -11.86 -25.66
CA PHE A 625 -19.58 -13.25 -25.76
C PHE A 625 -18.46 -14.16 -26.25
N ASN A 626 -18.42 -15.43 -25.77
CA ASN A 626 -17.47 -16.44 -26.22
C ASN A 626 -18.06 -17.86 -26.09
N HIS A 627 -17.87 -18.71 -27.10
CA HIS A 627 -18.36 -20.09 -27.13
C HIS A 627 -17.56 -21.05 -26.22
N ASN A 628 -16.37 -20.68 -25.78
CA ASN A 628 -15.55 -21.48 -24.85
C ASN A 628 -15.88 -21.22 -23.36
N ILE A 629 -16.88 -20.39 -23.04
CA ILE A 629 -17.38 -20.23 -21.68
C ILE A 629 -18.32 -21.39 -21.34
N THR A 630 -17.78 -22.60 -21.31
CA THR A 630 -18.48 -23.88 -21.17
C THR A 630 -17.63 -24.85 -20.35
N VAL A 631 -18.17 -26.04 -20.07
CA VAL A 631 -17.39 -27.10 -19.45
C VAL A 631 -16.20 -27.53 -20.33
N PHE A 632 -15.11 -27.96 -19.71
CA PHE A 632 -13.85 -28.25 -20.40
C PHE A 632 -14.01 -29.22 -21.60
N GLU A 633 -14.80 -30.26 -21.44
CA GLU A 633 -15.04 -31.30 -22.45
C GLU A 633 -15.74 -30.78 -23.71
N LYS A 634 -16.34 -29.61 -23.66
CA LYS A 634 -17.03 -28.93 -24.77
C LYS A 634 -16.26 -27.74 -25.32
N SER A 635 -15.13 -27.39 -24.71
CA SER A 635 -14.28 -26.29 -25.12
C SER A 635 -13.25 -26.72 -26.17
N GLU A 636 -12.62 -25.75 -26.82
CA GLU A 636 -11.44 -25.97 -27.65
C GLU A 636 -10.18 -25.97 -26.75
N ALA A 637 -9.98 -27.06 -26.04
CA ALA A 637 -9.03 -27.18 -24.94
C ALA A 637 -7.55 -27.23 -25.36
N GLU A 638 -7.23 -27.32 -26.67
CA GLU A 638 -5.83 -27.39 -27.15
C GLU A 638 -4.96 -26.27 -26.58
N LYS A 639 -5.49 -25.05 -26.53
CA LYS A 639 -4.77 -23.90 -25.98
C LYS A 639 -4.45 -24.01 -24.49
N ASP A 640 -5.30 -24.70 -23.74
CA ASP A 640 -5.08 -24.90 -22.30
C ASP A 640 -3.97 -25.91 -22.06
N PHE A 641 -3.89 -27.00 -22.85
CA PHE A 641 -2.80 -27.96 -22.82
C PHE A 641 -1.47 -27.30 -23.20
N ASP A 642 -1.50 -26.56 -24.27
CA ASP A 642 -0.33 -25.85 -24.78
C ASP A 642 0.26 -24.90 -23.74
N GLN A 643 -0.59 -24.16 -23.07
CA GLN A 643 -0.15 -23.24 -22.03
C GLN A 643 0.56 -23.97 -20.88
N ILE A 644 0.07 -25.16 -20.50
CA ILE A 644 0.71 -25.96 -19.43
C ILE A 644 2.09 -26.48 -19.85
N ASP A 645 2.22 -26.96 -21.07
CA ASP A 645 3.49 -27.55 -21.54
C ASP A 645 4.62 -26.53 -21.64
N VAL A 646 4.31 -25.34 -22.13
CA VAL A 646 5.31 -24.28 -22.37
C VAL A 646 5.67 -23.54 -21.09
N ILE A 647 4.68 -23.20 -20.26
CA ILE A 647 4.94 -22.32 -19.12
C ILE A 647 5.85 -22.96 -18.08
N TYR A 648 5.77 -24.29 -17.89
CA TYR A 648 6.65 -24.99 -16.97
C TYR A 648 8.12 -24.86 -17.40
N GLU A 649 8.41 -24.98 -18.70
CA GLU A 649 9.77 -24.79 -19.24
C GLU A 649 10.24 -23.35 -19.10
N GLU A 650 9.36 -22.38 -19.34
CA GLU A 650 9.68 -20.96 -19.24
C GLU A 650 9.90 -20.50 -17.79
N CYS A 651 9.17 -21.06 -16.83
CA CYS A 651 9.42 -20.78 -15.40
C CYS A 651 10.83 -21.22 -14.96
N GLN A 652 11.41 -22.26 -15.56
CA GLN A 652 12.80 -22.67 -15.26
C GLN A 652 13.85 -21.68 -15.79
N LYS A 653 13.50 -20.86 -16.78
CA LYS A 653 14.40 -19.92 -17.46
C LYS A 653 14.29 -18.50 -16.90
N LEU A 654 13.44 -18.26 -15.89
CA LEU A 654 13.25 -16.93 -15.31
C LEU A 654 14.50 -16.45 -14.58
N ASP A 655 15.10 -15.37 -15.07
CA ASP A 655 16.22 -14.72 -14.40
C ASP A 655 15.81 -14.19 -13.02
N GLY A 656 16.68 -14.44 -12.03
CA GLY A 656 16.42 -13.99 -10.66
C GLY A 656 15.50 -14.92 -9.86
N PHE A 657 15.00 -16.03 -10.45
CA PHE A 657 14.15 -17.01 -9.77
C PHE A 657 14.69 -18.42 -9.90
N ILE A 658 14.25 -19.30 -9.03
CA ILE A 658 14.56 -20.72 -9.05
C ILE A 658 13.32 -21.54 -8.73
N LEU A 659 13.23 -22.72 -9.33
CA LEU A 659 12.28 -23.75 -8.93
C LEU A 659 12.91 -24.62 -7.84
N ARG A 660 12.14 -24.95 -6.80
CA ARG A 660 12.52 -25.92 -5.77
C ARG A 660 11.33 -26.83 -5.45
N ARG A 661 11.58 -27.95 -4.77
CA ARG A 661 10.46 -28.73 -4.23
C ARG A 661 9.69 -27.87 -3.23
N ALA A 662 8.38 -27.85 -3.37
CA ALA A 662 7.53 -27.23 -2.35
C ALA A 662 7.80 -27.98 -1.04
N SER A 663 8.17 -27.25 0.02
CA SER A 663 8.20 -27.83 1.34
C SER A 663 6.76 -28.17 1.69
N ASP A 664 6.47 -29.45 1.89
CA ASP A 664 5.28 -29.86 2.62
C ASP A 664 5.46 -29.27 4.03
N THR A 665 4.98 -28.07 4.23
CA THR A 665 4.74 -27.59 5.58
C THR A 665 3.56 -28.43 6.07
N GLU A 666 3.90 -29.46 6.84
CA GLU A 666 2.98 -30.21 7.68
C GLU A 666 2.06 -29.28 8.52
#